data_c765c1a2e34c17bf710d0c17017a1627
#
_entry.id   c765c1a2e34c17bf710d0c17017a1627
#
_cell.length_a   1.000
_cell.length_b   1.000
_cell.length_c   1.000
_cell.angle_alpha   90.00
_cell.angle_beta   90.00
_cell.angle_gamma   90.00
#
_symmetry.space_group_name_H-M   'P 1'
#
loop_
_entity.id
_entity.type
_entity.pdbx_description
1 polymer ?
#
loop_
_entity_poly.entity_id
_entity_poly.type
_entity_poly.pdbx_seq_one_letter_code
_entity_poly.pdbx_strand_id
1 'polypeptide(L)'
;AEDWSKINVVEGFSPDHITHTRFSGEIELGIFEKEMELPGGLKKKTGLHHVTLHNCSIGNNSLIENIPNYIANYRIGSDCFIQNVNLILTEGESCFGNNTEVSVLNETGGREVPIYNRLSAQLAYIIAMYRHRPDLIARLREMIEAYSLAQKSCYGKIGNGVHIVNTGTIRNVCIGDYCQIDGTSRLENGSINSNREAPVYIGPNVTAEDFIVSSGAHISDGVVMSRCFIGQACHLTHLFSAHDSLFFSNCQSENGEACAIFAGPYTVTMHKSSLLIAGMFSFLNAGSGSNQSNHMYKLGPIHQGVVERGSKTTSDSYILWPAKVGAFSLIMGRHVNHPDTSGMPFSYLIEHGNRSYLVPGANLKSVGTIRDAQKWPKRDKRTDPDKLDCINFNLLSPYTIQKMLQGIDTLQGLKQTSGETSECYSFQSTTIKNSSLNKGIDLYTLAVHKFMGNSIIKRLEGAPFSDLNDLHDRLKLTDSLGEGEWIDLSGLIVPKQAVKDEIDRIVGNPDSTLEETESFFQAMHRRYYDMEWTWVCSIMPRWYGKTVDRLSPRDIIRIVRQWNEAVVSLDRMLYDDARKEFSMISRIGFGVDGSTRQRDFDFEQVRGEFENDAFVKMVCKHIEDKTALGNELIGRLETLMTSMPQH
;
A
#
# COMPACT_ATOMS: atom_id res chain seq x y z
N ALA A 1 -1.05 53.86 14.94
CA ALA A 1 -2.52 53.81 14.78
C ALA A 1 -2.84 52.83 13.67
N GLU A 2 -3.82 52.00 13.88
CA GLU A 2 -4.34 51.09 12.85
C GLU A 2 -4.93 51.86 11.69
N ASP A 3 -4.66 51.42 10.46
CA ASP A 3 -5.22 52.03 9.26
C ASP A 3 -6.55 51.34 8.89
N TRP A 4 -7.66 51.87 9.34
CA TRP A 4 -9.00 51.33 9.14
C TRP A 4 -9.42 51.27 7.66
N SER A 5 -8.76 52.02 6.77
CA SER A 5 -9.04 51.94 5.32
C SER A 5 -8.67 50.62 4.69
N LYS A 6 -7.87 49.80 5.40
CA LYS A 6 -7.40 48.47 4.97
C LYS A 6 -8.20 47.32 5.59
N ILE A 7 -9.23 47.63 6.36
CA ILE A 7 -10.10 46.62 6.98
C ILE A 7 -11.42 46.53 6.24
N ASN A 8 -11.61 45.47 5.49
CA ASN A 8 -12.82 45.18 4.75
C ASN A 8 -13.70 44.20 5.55
N VAL A 9 -14.98 44.51 5.63
CA VAL A 9 -15.97 43.66 6.31
C VAL A 9 -17.14 43.36 5.39
N VAL A 10 -17.78 42.21 5.56
CA VAL A 10 -18.99 41.87 4.80
C VAL A 10 -20.20 42.66 5.30
N GLU A 11 -21.24 42.77 4.46
CA GLU A 11 -22.52 43.37 4.86
C GLU A 11 -23.11 42.59 6.05
N GLY A 12 -23.62 43.32 7.07
CA GLY A 12 -24.14 42.72 8.29
C GLY A 12 -23.10 42.42 9.37
N PHE A 13 -21.85 42.77 9.15
CA PHE A 13 -20.81 42.60 10.15
C PHE A 13 -21.09 43.38 11.45
N SER A 14 -20.90 42.71 12.64
CA SER A 14 -20.90 43.39 13.94
C SER A 14 -19.52 43.22 14.62
N PRO A 15 -18.97 44.29 15.22
CA PRO A 15 -17.72 44.23 15.97
C PRO A 15 -17.89 43.65 17.39
N ASP A 16 -19.11 43.34 17.83
CA ASP A 16 -19.39 42.90 19.22
C ASP A 16 -18.65 41.64 19.65
N HIS A 17 -18.23 40.84 18.70
CA HIS A 17 -17.50 39.60 18.93
C HIS A 17 -15.98 39.71 18.65
N ILE A 18 -15.45 40.93 18.63
CA ILE A 18 -14.02 41.20 18.48
C ILE A 18 -13.49 41.88 19.74
N THR A 19 -12.61 41.20 20.48
CA THR A 19 -12.06 41.74 21.72
C THR A 19 -10.55 41.55 21.79
N HIS A 20 -9.82 42.56 22.26
CA HIS A 20 -8.37 42.54 22.43
C HIS A 20 -7.62 42.09 21.16
N THR A 21 -8.10 42.48 20.01
CA THR A 21 -7.56 42.12 18.69
C THR A 21 -6.81 43.30 18.08
N ARG A 22 -5.67 43.06 17.46
CA ARG A 22 -4.91 44.04 16.71
C ARG A 22 -4.90 43.66 15.22
N PHE A 23 -5.08 44.66 14.36
CA PHE A 23 -5.05 44.48 12.91
C PHE A 23 -3.87 45.22 12.31
N SER A 24 -3.27 44.65 11.26
CA SER A 24 -2.18 45.25 10.48
C SER A 24 -2.26 44.79 9.02
N GLY A 25 -1.98 45.68 8.08
CA GLY A 25 -2.04 45.37 6.65
C GLY A 25 -3.49 45.18 6.16
N GLU A 26 -3.67 44.43 5.10
CA GLU A 26 -4.98 44.15 4.50
C GLU A 26 -5.73 43.08 5.32
N ILE A 27 -6.93 43.40 5.78
CA ILE A 27 -7.76 42.50 6.59
C ILE A 27 -9.16 42.39 5.95
N GLU A 28 -9.65 41.15 5.84
CA GLU A 28 -11.01 40.85 5.40
C GLU A 28 -11.70 40.01 6.47
N LEU A 29 -12.90 40.43 6.93
CA LEU A 29 -13.64 39.75 8.00
C LEU A 29 -15.05 39.36 7.55
N GLY A 30 -15.41 38.08 7.79
CA GLY A 30 -16.76 37.58 7.65
C GLY A 30 -17.67 37.91 8.85
N ILE A 31 -18.83 37.29 8.92
CA ILE A 31 -19.83 37.46 9.98
C ILE A 31 -19.53 36.50 11.14
N PHE A 32 -19.71 36.94 12.39
CA PHE A 32 -19.49 36.12 13.61
C PHE A 32 -20.78 36.08 14.46
N GLU A 33 -21.76 35.31 14.02
CA GLU A 33 -23.10 35.26 14.67
C GLU A 33 -23.39 33.91 15.34
N LYS A 34 -22.65 32.85 14.96
CA LYS A 34 -22.91 31.50 15.40
C LYS A 34 -22.39 31.27 16.83
N GLU A 35 -23.05 30.36 17.54
CA GLU A 35 -22.54 29.79 18.76
C GLU A 35 -21.88 28.45 18.45
N MET A 36 -20.65 28.26 18.89
CA MET A 36 -19.89 27.04 18.72
C MET A 36 -19.89 26.25 20.01
N GLU A 37 -20.21 24.96 19.95
CA GLU A 37 -20.13 24.06 21.09
C GLU A 37 -18.75 23.41 21.12
N LEU A 38 -18.04 23.60 22.24
CA LEU A 38 -16.72 23.08 22.47
C LEU A 38 -16.79 21.78 23.28
N PRO A 39 -15.71 20.97 23.32
CA PRO A 39 -15.65 19.77 24.16
C PRO A 39 -16.09 20.03 25.61
N GLY A 40 -16.90 19.13 26.15
CA GLY A 40 -17.50 19.31 27.48
C GLY A 40 -18.79 20.15 27.52
N GLY A 41 -19.33 20.54 26.35
CA GLY A 41 -20.62 21.24 26.25
C GLY A 41 -20.54 22.75 26.49
N LEU A 42 -19.34 23.33 26.57
CA LEU A 42 -19.16 24.78 26.66
C LEU A 42 -19.54 25.44 25.34
N LYS A 43 -20.44 26.41 25.41
CA LYS A 43 -20.84 27.20 24.24
C LYS A 43 -20.17 28.56 24.25
N LYS A 44 -19.59 28.93 23.12
CA LYS A 44 -18.96 30.23 22.88
C LYS A 44 -19.46 30.85 21.59
N LYS A 45 -19.61 32.16 21.61
CA LYS A 45 -19.86 32.94 20.38
C LYS A 45 -18.60 32.92 19.50
N THR A 46 -18.78 32.77 18.21
CA THR A 46 -17.70 32.91 17.22
C THR A 46 -17.20 34.37 17.20
N GLY A 47 -15.93 34.56 16.84
CA GLY A 47 -15.29 35.86 16.87
C GLY A 47 -13.79 35.81 17.01
N LEU A 48 -13.18 36.97 17.30
CA LEU A 48 -11.72 37.14 17.41
C LEU A 48 -11.39 37.67 18.81
N HIS A 49 -10.58 36.92 19.56
CA HIS A 49 -10.27 37.26 20.95
C HIS A 49 -8.79 37.07 21.25
N HIS A 50 -8.11 38.13 21.70
CA HIS A 50 -6.68 38.10 22.05
C HIS A 50 -5.80 37.59 20.89
N VAL A 51 -5.88 38.23 19.72
CA VAL A 51 -5.11 37.88 18.52
C VAL A 51 -4.55 39.13 17.82
N THR A 52 -3.39 39.00 17.20
CA THR A 52 -2.85 39.97 16.24
C THR A 52 -2.89 39.37 14.85
N LEU A 53 -3.56 40.04 13.92
CA LEU A 53 -3.69 39.63 12.52
C LEU A 53 -2.94 40.58 11.59
N HIS A 54 -2.16 40.02 10.66
CA HIS A 54 -1.45 40.79 9.64
C HIS A 54 -1.69 40.20 8.24
N ASN A 55 -2.27 40.97 7.32
CA ASN A 55 -2.62 40.52 5.98
C ASN A 55 -3.45 39.22 6.01
N CYS A 56 -4.61 39.21 6.64
CA CYS A 56 -5.44 38.02 6.83
C CYS A 56 -6.87 38.19 6.30
N SER A 57 -7.43 37.12 5.75
CA SER A 57 -8.84 36.98 5.46
C SER A 57 -9.43 35.91 6.38
N ILE A 58 -10.53 36.21 7.10
CA ILE A 58 -11.20 35.33 8.03
C ILE A 58 -12.63 35.08 7.57
N GLY A 59 -12.98 33.83 7.32
CA GLY A 59 -14.32 33.42 6.90
C GLY A 59 -15.36 33.48 8.01
N ASN A 60 -16.62 33.24 7.64
CA ASN A 60 -17.77 33.36 8.52
C ASN A 60 -17.69 32.37 9.70
N ASN A 61 -18.21 32.82 10.85
CA ASN A 61 -18.43 31.97 12.03
C ASN A 61 -17.19 31.19 12.53
N SER A 62 -16.01 31.76 12.33
CA SER A 62 -14.77 31.22 12.91
C SER A 62 -14.55 31.79 14.29
N LEU A 63 -14.02 30.97 15.20
CA LEU A 63 -13.58 31.36 16.53
C LEU A 63 -12.05 31.27 16.61
N ILE A 64 -11.39 32.43 16.75
CA ILE A 64 -9.93 32.51 16.86
C ILE A 64 -9.60 33.19 18.19
N GLU A 65 -8.93 32.47 19.09
CA GLU A 65 -8.65 33.03 20.41
C GLU A 65 -7.29 32.59 20.98
N ASN A 66 -6.71 33.48 21.78
CA ASN A 66 -5.45 33.24 22.51
C ASN A 66 -4.29 32.85 21.59
N ILE A 67 -3.95 33.76 20.68
CA ILE A 67 -2.77 33.63 19.82
C ILE A 67 -1.67 34.55 20.38
N PRO A 68 -0.72 33.99 21.14
CA PRO A 68 0.28 34.81 21.88
C PRO A 68 1.17 35.67 20.99
N ASN A 69 1.55 35.17 19.82
CA ASN A 69 2.32 35.94 18.85
C ASN A 69 1.38 36.61 17.82
N TYR A 70 1.23 36.02 16.64
CA TYR A 70 0.37 36.57 15.60
C TYR A 70 0.01 35.52 14.53
N ILE A 71 -1.00 35.86 13.72
CA ILE A 71 -1.29 35.19 12.46
C ILE A 71 -0.96 36.17 11.33
N ALA A 72 -0.13 35.73 10.36
CA ALA A 72 0.28 36.58 9.25
C ALA A 72 0.19 35.89 7.89
N ASN A 73 -0.33 36.62 6.90
CA ASN A 73 -0.41 36.17 5.51
C ASN A 73 -1.16 34.85 5.36
N TYR A 74 -2.40 34.79 5.92
CA TYR A 74 -3.27 33.62 5.85
C TYR A 74 -4.68 33.95 5.41
N ARG A 75 -5.25 33.03 4.62
CA ARG A 75 -6.67 32.98 4.30
C ARG A 75 -7.30 31.84 5.10
N ILE A 76 -8.14 32.19 6.08
CA ILE A 76 -8.80 31.24 6.98
C ILE A 76 -10.27 31.11 6.58
N GLY A 77 -10.71 29.87 6.38
CA GLY A 77 -12.07 29.53 5.96
C GLY A 77 -13.12 29.79 7.05
N SER A 78 -14.34 29.37 6.78
CA SER A 78 -15.49 29.51 7.66
C SER A 78 -15.58 28.36 8.67
N ASP A 79 -16.29 28.57 9.78
CA ASP A 79 -16.54 27.58 10.83
C ASP A 79 -15.26 26.98 11.45
N CYS A 80 -14.15 27.70 11.43
CA CYS A 80 -12.88 27.27 12.01
C CYS A 80 -12.83 27.51 13.52
N PHE A 81 -12.13 26.64 14.25
CA PHE A 81 -11.80 26.81 15.66
C PHE A 81 -10.28 26.79 15.83
N ILE A 82 -9.69 27.95 16.19
CA ILE A 82 -8.24 28.11 16.37
C ILE A 82 -8.00 28.69 17.76
N GLN A 83 -7.39 27.91 18.66
CA GLN A 83 -7.20 28.30 20.05
C GLN A 83 -5.81 27.89 20.57
N ASN A 84 -5.17 28.77 21.35
CA ASN A 84 -3.89 28.50 21.98
C ASN A 84 -2.81 28.07 20.98
N VAL A 85 -2.68 28.77 19.87
CA VAL A 85 -1.67 28.50 18.85
C VAL A 85 -0.58 29.59 18.94
N ASN A 86 0.66 29.18 19.08
CA ASN A 86 1.73 30.13 19.32
C ASN A 86 1.95 31.09 18.13
N LEU A 87 2.05 30.55 16.91
CA LEU A 87 2.35 31.33 15.71
C LEU A 87 1.82 30.65 14.45
N ILE A 88 1.16 31.42 13.56
CA ILE A 88 0.76 30.97 12.22
C ILE A 88 1.23 32.00 11.21
N LEU A 89 2.15 31.64 10.30
CA LEU A 89 2.60 32.58 9.27
C LEU A 89 2.98 31.93 7.95
N THR A 90 2.79 32.70 6.87
CA THR A 90 3.46 32.43 5.59
C THR A 90 4.52 33.50 5.40
N GLU A 91 5.77 33.07 5.16
CA GLU A 91 6.94 33.91 4.99
C GLU A 91 7.43 33.85 3.53
N GLY A 92 7.33 34.98 2.84
CA GLY A 92 7.67 35.06 1.42
C GLY A 92 6.71 34.26 0.53
N GLU A 93 7.22 33.77 -0.59
CA GLU A 93 6.48 32.87 -1.50
C GLU A 93 6.80 31.42 -1.16
N SER A 94 5.78 30.58 -1.05
CA SER A 94 5.90 29.14 -0.73
C SER A 94 5.12 28.29 -1.71
N CYS A 95 5.63 27.11 -2.03
CA CYS A 95 4.90 26.02 -2.69
C CYS A 95 4.32 25.02 -1.68
N PHE A 96 4.43 25.30 -0.37
CA PHE A 96 3.84 24.51 0.71
C PHE A 96 4.21 23.02 0.63
N GLY A 97 5.49 22.72 0.54
CA GLY A 97 6.03 21.37 0.43
C GLY A 97 5.97 20.73 -0.95
N ASN A 98 5.20 21.28 -1.89
CA ASN A 98 5.19 20.77 -3.26
C ASN A 98 6.54 21.01 -3.95
N ASN A 99 7.00 20.02 -4.73
CA ASN A 99 8.31 19.93 -5.36
C ASN A 99 9.49 19.74 -4.40
N THR A 100 9.23 19.40 -3.14
CA THR A 100 10.29 18.91 -2.25
C THR A 100 10.83 17.58 -2.79
N GLU A 101 12.14 17.47 -2.93
CA GLU A 101 12.77 16.22 -3.37
C GLU A 101 12.99 15.29 -2.19
N VAL A 102 12.48 14.06 -2.30
CA VAL A 102 12.63 12.98 -1.31
C VAL A 102 13.56 11.92 -1.87
N SER A 103 14.70 11.71 -1.23
CA SER A 103 15.70 10.70 -1.63
C SER A 103 15.29 9.33 -1.15
N VAL A 104 14.82 8.45 -2.05
CA VAL A 104 14.38 7.10 -1.70
C VAL A 104 15.37 6.02 -2.18
N LEU A 105 15.35 4.87 -1.54
CA LEU A 105 16.17 3.67 -1.80
C LEU A 105 17.68 3.88 -1.61
N ASN A 106 18.15 5.10 -1.50
CA ASN A 106 19.56 5.41 -1.37
C ASN A 106 19.75 6.69 -0.57
N GLU A 107 20.32 6.60 0.62
CA GLU A 107 20.53 7.75 1.52
C GLU A 107 21.46 8.82 0.93
N THR A 108 22.31 8.46 -0.02
CA THR A 108 23.21 9.42 -0.72
C THR A 108 22.58 10.04 -1.96
N GLY A 109 21.30 9.77 -2.25
CA GLY A 109 20.58 10.32 -3.39
C GLY A 109 20.70 9.51 -4.68
N GLY A 110 20.16 10.06 -5.77
CA GLY A 110 20.15 9.45 -7.11
C GLY A 110 18.78 8.89 -7.53
N ARG A 111 17.80 8.82 -6.60
CA ARG A 111 16.42 8.42 -6.88
C ARG A 111 15.42 9.38 -6.23
N GLU A 112 15.71 10.67 -6.27
CA GLU A 112 14.85 11.71 -5.71
C GLU A 112 13.49 11.71 -6.41
N VAL A 113 12.43 11.73 -5.62
CA VAL A 113 11.05 11.89 -6.08
C VAL A 113 10.54 13.25 -5.61
N PRO A 114 10.21 14.17 -6.52
CA PRO A 114 9.56 15.42 -6.15
C PRO A 114 8.14 15.11 -5.68
N ILE A 115 7.84 15.42 -4.42
CA ILE A 115 6.50 15.20 -3.86
C ILE A 115 5.56 16.34 -4.23
N TYR A 116 4.28 16.02 -4.41
CA TYR A 116 3.22 16.99 -4.65
C TYR A 116 1.88 16.44 -4.17
N ASN A 117 0.86 17.31 -4.07
CA ASN A 117 -0.40 16.98 -3.41
C ASN A 117 -1.11 15.72 -3.95
N ARG A 118 -0.94 15.37 -5.21
CA ARG A 118 -1.61 14.25 -5.89
C ARG A 118 -0.66 13.09 -6.24
N LEU A 119 0.50 12.99 -5.59
CA LEU A 119 1.45 11.92 -5.86
C LEU A 119 0.85 10.55 -5.53
N SER A 120 0.80 9.66 -6.52
CA SER A 120 0.42 8.26 -6.35
C SER A 120 1.62 7.34 -6.24
N ALA A 121 1.43 6.16 -5.64
CA ALA A 121 2.46 5.12 -5.57
C ALA A 121 2.97 4.71 -6.96
N GLN A 122 2.09 4.68 -7.96
CA GLN A 122 2.41 4.30 -9.34
C GLN A 122 3.32 5.32 -10.01
N LEU A 123 3.00 6.62 -9.91
CA LEU A 123 3.83 7.67 -10.48
C LEU A 123 5.17 7.77 -9.77
N ALA A 124 5.17 7.71 -8.43
CA ALA A 124 6.40 7.70 -7.63
C ALA A 124 7.29 6.50 -7.99
N TYR A 125 6.70 5.31 -8.21
CA TYR A 125 7.42 4.13 -8.66
C TYR A 125 8.12 4.38 -10.01
N ILE A 126 7.42 4.95 -10.99
CA ILE A 126 8.01 5.28 -12.29
C ILE A 126 9.16 6.27 -12.12
N ILE A 127 8.98 7.34 -11.35
CA ILE A 127 10.04 8.34 -11.12
C ILE A 127 11.26 7.70 -10.43
N ALA A 128 11.07 6.87 -9.41
CA ALA A 128 12.16 6.25 -8.67
C ALA A 128 12.86 5.14 -9.45
N MET A 129 12.13 4.27 -10.16
CA MET A 129 12.66 3.02 -10.71
C MET A 129 13.03 3.10 -12.21
N TYR A 130 12.53 4.09 -12.95
CA TYR A 130 12.79 4.23 -14.39
C TYR A 130 13.91 5.24 -14.70
N ARG A 131 14.92 5.37 -13.83
CA ARG A 131 16.09 6.27 -14.02
C ARG A 131 16.91 5.96 -15.30
N HIS A 132 16.72 4.78 -15.88
CA HIS A 132 17.27 4.41 -17.19
C HIS A 132 16.54 5.10 -18.38
N ARG A 133 15.47 5.86 -18.12
CA ARG A 133 14.74 6.69 -19.07
C ARG A 133 14.85 8.18 -18.64
N PRO A 134 16.01 8.82 -18.84
CA PRO A 134 16.23 10.20 -18.41
C PRO A 134 15.28 11.20 -19.08
N ASP A 135 14.88 10.94 -20.32
CA ASP A 135 13.87 11.68 -21.09
C ASP A 135 12.52 11.72 -20.36
N LEU A 136 12.02 10.57 -19.92
CA LEU A 136 10.80 10.45 -19.12
C LEU A 136 10.92 11.20 -17.79
N ILE A 137 12.01 10.97 -17.06
CA ILE A 137 12.19 11.58 -15.75
C ILE A 137 12.25 13.11 -15.85
N ALA A 138 12.94 13.65 -16.85
CA ALA A 138 12.94 15.09 -17.11
C ALA A 138 11.53 15.61 -17.35
N ARG A 139 10.75 14.93 -18.20
CA ARG A 139 9.39 15.34 -18.51
C ARG A 139 8.46 15.30 -17.30
N LEU A 140 8.49 14.23 -16.51
CA LEU A 140 7.67 14.12 -15.30
C LEU A 140 8.04 15.20 -14.27
N ARG A 141 9.33 15.52 -14.12
CA ARG A 141 9.79 16.61 -13.24
C ARG A 141 9.26 17.97 -13.71
N GLU A 142 9.32 18.27 -15.01
CA GLU A 142 8.74 19.48 -15.58
C GLU A 142 7.25 19.62 -15.28
N MET A 143 6.48 18.52 -15.42
CA MET A 143 5.03 18.52 -15.14
C MET A 143 4.76 18.77 -13.65
N ILE A 144 5.53 18.16 -12.75
CA ILE A 144 5.38 18.34 -11.29
C ILE A 144 5.83 19.74 -10.89
N GLU A 145 6.89 20.29 -11.48
CA GLU A 145 7.33 21.66 -11.25
C GLU A 145 6.25 22.66 -11.68
N ALA A 146 5.66 22.48 -12.88
CA ALA A 146 4.55 23.32 -13.35
C ALA A 146 3.35 23.27 -12.42
N TYR A 147 2.97 22.08 -11.94
CA TYR A 147 1.93 21.92 -10.92
C TYR A 147 2.27 22.68 -9.64
N SER A 148 3.51 22.55 -9.16
CA SER A 148 3.95 23.13 -7.90
C SER A 148 4.02 24.65 -7.98
N LEU A 149 4.44 25.21 -9.11
CA LEU A 149 4.43 26.66 -9.37
C LEU A 149 3.00 27.22 -9.37
N ALA A 150 2.00 26.47 -9.82
CA ALA A 150 0.60 26.87 -9.75
C ALA A 150 0.06 26.91 -8.29
N GLN A 151 0.70 26.19 -7.35
CA GLN A 151 0.37 26.25 -5.92
C GLN A 151 1.12 27.39 -5.18
N LYS A 152 2.06 28.04 -5.82
CA LYS A 152 2.92 29.05 -5.21
C LYS A 152 2.12 30.28 -4.77
N SER A 153 2.29 30.69 -3.52
CA SER A 153 1.58 31.83 -2.94
C SER A 153 2.36 32.47 -1.79
N CYS A 154 2.13 33.77 -1.58
CA CYS A 154 2.54 34.49 -0.36
C CYS A 154 1.53 34.32 0.78
N TYR A 155 0.39 33.69 0.54
CA TYR A 155 -0.66 33.46 1.52
C TYR A 155 -0.87 31.99 1.75
N GLY A 156 -0.74 31.57 3.02
CA GLY A 156 -1.17 30.24 3.44
C GLY A 156 -2.69 30.13 3.44
N LYS A 157 -3.19 28.90 3.42
CA LYS A 157 -4.61 28.61 3.46
C LYS A 157 -4.94 27.67 4.62
N ILE A 158 -5.99 28.00 5.36
CA ILE A 158 -6.69 27.11 6.29
C ILE A 158 -8.10 26.94 5.76
N GLY A 159 -8.51 25.71 5.46
CA GLY A 159 -9.82 25.40 4.88
C GLY A 159 -10.99 25.62 5.85
N ASN A 160 -12.18 25.22 5.44
CA ASN A 160 -13.38 25.37 6.27
C ASN A 160 -13.46 24.28 7.35
N GLY A 161 -14.04 24.60 8.49
CA GLY A 161 -14.29 23.62 9.58
C GLY A 161 -13.02 23.05 10.19
N VAL A 162 -11.89 23.73 10.06
CA VAL A 162 -10.60 23.28 10.61
C VAL A 162 -10.54 23.60 12.10
N HIS A 163 -10.05 22.64 12.89
CA HIS A 163 -9.80 22.79 14.32
C HIS A 163 -8.29 22.75 14.59
N ILE A 164 -7.73 23.81 15.18
CA ILE A 164 -6.32 23.89 15.57
C ILE A 164 -6.26 24.32 17.02
N VAL A 165 -5.80 23.46 17.91
CA VAL A 165 -5.77 23.75 19.34
C VAL A 165 -4.43 23.40 19.96
N ASN A 166 -3.99 24.19 20.95
CA ASN A 166 -2.80 23.90 21.77
C ASN A 166 -1.53 23.63 20.92
N THR A 167 -1.36 24.33 19.82
CA THR A 167 -0.32 24.05 18.82
C THR A 167 0.81 25.08 18.88
N GLY A 168 2.03 24.63 18.63
CA GLY A 168 3.22 25.49 18.60
C GLY A 168 3.26 26.38 17.36
N THR A 169 4.13 26.07 16.41
CA THR A 169 4.35 26.89 15.22
C THR A 169 3.81 26.21 13.95
N ILE A 170 3.07 26.98 13.17
CA ILE A 170 2.65 26.63 11.81
C ILE A 170 3.25 27.65 10.85
N ARG A 171 4.20 27.23 10.00
CA ARG A 171 4.90 28.10 9.04
C ARG A 171 4.84 27.53 7.64
N ASN A 172 4.40 28.33 6.67
CA ASN A 172 4.33 27.93 5.25
C ASN A 172 3.55 26.60 5.05
N VAL A 173 2.36 26.48 5.66
CA VAL A 173 1.54 25.27 5.58
C VAL A 173 0.15 25.58 5.00
N CYS A 174 -0.24 24.86 3.96
CA CYS A 174 -1.62 24.82 3.49
C CYS A 174 -2.38 23.69 4.18
N ILE A 175 -3.55 23.98 4.74
CA ILE A 175 -4.40 23.05 5.49
C ILE A 175 -5.75 22.96 4.80
N GLY A 176 -6.13 21.75 4.40
CA GLY A 176 -7.42 21.44 3.78
C GLY A 176 -8.58 21.47 4.77
N ASP A 177 -9.79 21.33 4.25
CA ASP A 177 -11.03 21.42 5.03
C ASP A 177 -11.13 20.32 6.11
N TYR A 178 -11.80 20.64 7.24
CA TYR A 178 -12.09 19.71 8.34
C TYR A 178 -10.87 19.03 8.98
N CYS A 179 -9.67 19.54 8.77
CA CYS A 179 -8.47 19.06 9.43
C CYS A 179 -8.55 19.32 10.95
N GLN A 180 -8.01 18.37 11.71
CA GLN A 180 -7.90 18.50 13.17
C GLN A 180 -6.42 18.47 13.56
N ILE A 181 -5.95 19.52 14.23
CA ILE A 181 -4.57 19.66 14.72
C ILE A 181 -4.65 19.95 16.23
N ASP A 182 -4.12 19.04 17.05
CA ASP A 182 -4.17 19.17 18.51
C ASP A 182 -2.83 18.89 19.16
N GLY A 183 -2.30 19.86 19.90
CA GLY A 183 -1.07 19.70 20.67
C GLY A 183 0.20 19.51 19.84
N THR A 184 0.16 19.85 18.56
CA THR A 184 1.28 19.68 17.63
C THR A 184 2.40 20.67 17.95
N SER A 185 3.66 20.23 17.90
CA SER A 185 4.82 21.08 18.23
C SER A 185 5.19 22.03 17.09
N ARG A 186 5.40 21.53 15.88
CA ARG A 186 5.82 22.33 14.73
C ARG A 186 5.41 21.70 13.40
N LEU A 187 4.84 22.51 12.54
CA LEU A 187 4.61 22.20 11.12
C LEU A 187 5.26 23.27 10.26
N GLU A 188 6.11 22.87 9.32
CA GLU A 188 6.88 23.78 8.49
C GLU A 188 6.97 23.28 7.04
N ASN A 189 6.69 24.19 6.08
CA ASN A 189 6.76 23.93 4.64
C ASN A 189 6.00 22.66 4.23
N GLY A 190 4.64 22.70 4.30
CA GLY A 190 3.87 21.50 4.01
C GLY A 190 2.46 21.74 3.50
N SER A 191 1.84 20.68 3.01
CA SER A 191 0.42 20.62 2.65
C SER A 191 -0.27 19.48 3.40
N ILE A 192 -1.45 19.77 3.93
CA ILE A 192 -2.35 18.80 4.58
C ILE A 192 -3.63 18.76 3.75
N ASN A 193 -3.76 17.74 2.91
CA ASN A 193 -4.86 17.57 1.94
C ASN A 193 -6.09 16.92 2.59
N SER A 194 -6.61 17.56 3.62
CA SER A 194 -7.80 17.13 4.37
C SER A 194 -9.08 17.54 3.65
N ASN A 195 -10.14 16.74 3.81
CA ASN A 195 -11.49 17.06 3.34
C ASN A 195 -12.55 16.47 4.30
N ARG A 196 -13.82 16.74 4.02
CA ARG A 196 -14.95 16.33 4.89
C ARG A 196 -15.09 14.80 4.98
N GLU A 197 -14.90 14.11 3.87
CA GLU A 197 -15.10 12.67 3.72
C GLU A 197 -13.94 11.88 4.37
N ALA A 198 -12.76 12.49 4.40
CA ALA A 198 -11.52 11.89 4.90
C ALA A 198 -10.67 12.95 5.63
N PRO A 199 -11.10 13.42 6.81
CA PRO A 199 -10.37 14.42 7.57
C PRO A 199 -9.02 13.88 8.05
N VAL A 200 -8.01 14.76 8.04
CA VAL A 200 -6.67 14.48 8.57
C VAL A 200 -6.62 14.86 10.04
N TYR A 201 -5.94 14.04 10.84
CA TYR A 201 -5.62 14.32 12.23
C TYR A 201 -4.11 14.42 12.44
N ILE A 202 -3.66 15.56 13.00
CA ILE A 202 -2.27 15.77 13.45
C ILE A 202 -2.29 16.01 14.96
N GLY A 203 -1.76 15.07 15.71
CA GLY A 203 -1.88 15.01 17.17
C GLY A 203 -0.67 15.56 17.94
N PRO A 204 -0.60 15.22 19.26
CA PRO A 204 0.34 15.82 20.18
C PRO A 204 1.80 15.58 19.82
N ASN A 205 2.62 16.62 20.06
CA ASN A 205 4.08 16.61 19.95
C ASN A 205 4.62 16.24 18.55
N VAL A 206 3.79 16.24 17.50
CA VAL A 206 4.24 16.03 16.13
C VAL A 206 5.14 17.17 15.69
N THR A 207 6.25 16.83 15.01
CA THR A 207 7.13 17.76 14.33
C THR A 207 7.30 17.32 12.89
N ALA A 208 6.92 18.18 11.94
CA ALA A 208 6.99 17.89 10.52
C ALA A 208 7.59 19.07 9.74
N GLU A 209 8.50 18.75 8.81
CA GLU A 209 9.17 19.72 7.94
C GLU A 209 9.27 19.15 6.52
N ASP A 210 9.03 19.99 5.50
CA ASP A 210 9.10 19.62 4.09
C ASP A 210 8.20 18.40 3.76
N PHE A 211 6.89 18.54 3.93
CA PHE A 211 5.99 17.39 3.90
C PHE A 211 4.72 17.60 3.07
N ILE A 212 4.17 16.48 2.63
CA ILE A 212 2.79 16.40 2.12
C ILE A 212 2.06 15.31 2.93
N VAL A 213 0.86 15.62 3.41
CA VAL A 213 -0.04 14.66 4.09
C VAL A 213 -1.36 14.59 3.35
N SER A 214 -1.72 13.39 2.90
CA SER A 214 -2.95 13.13 2.13
C SER A 214 -4.15 12.83 3.05
N SER A 215 -5.35 12.85 2.46
CA SER A 215 -6.63 12.69 3.14
C SER A 215 -6.73 11.42 4.00
N GLY A 216 -7.42 11.54 5.13
CA GLY A 216 -7.64 10.45 6.07
C GLY A 216 -6.41 9.96 6.83
N ALA A 217 -5.26 10.62 6.68
CA ALA A 217 -4.06 10.27 7.45
C ALA A 217 -4.20 10.67 8.93
N HIS A 218 -3.59 9.87 9.79
CA HIS A 218 -3.52 10.09 11.24
C HIS A 218 -2.07 10.07 11.70
N ILE A 219 -1.57 11.19 12.22
CA ILE A 219 -0.19 11.34 12.68
C ILE A 219 -0.21 11.90 14.09
N SER A 220 0.35 11.20 15.07
CA SER A 220 0.24 11.62 16.46
C SER A 220 1.37 11.10 17.35
N ASP A 221 1.31 11.47 18.63
CA ASP A 221 2.12 10.91 19.71
C ASP A 221 3.63 11.06 19.47
N GLY A 222 4.05 12.27 19.11
CA GLY A 222 5.47 12.61 19.04
C GLY A 222 6.19 12.09 17.78
N VAL A 223 5.48 11.89 16.68
CA VAL A 223 6.10 11.59 15.38
C VAL A 223 6.99 12.75 14.95
N VAL A 224 8.19 12.41 14.48
CA VAL A 224 9.12 13.37 13.87
C VAL A 224 9.37 12.97 12.43
N MET A 225 9.11 13.90 11.50
CA MET A 225 9.33 13.62 10.08
C MET A 225 9.90 14.83 9.33
N SER A 226 10.76 14.55 8.35
CA SER A 226 11.28 15.56 7.43
C SER A 226 11.46 14.98 6.02
N ARG A 227 11.14 15.79 5.01
CA ARG A 227 11.11 15.40 3.60
C ARG A 227 10.35 14.09 3.40
N CYS A 228 9.04 14.13 3.74
CA CYS A 228 8.18 12.94 3.71
C CYS A 228 6.88 13.18 2.94
N PHE A 229 6.42 12.15 2.25
CA PHE A 229 5.07 12.06 1.71
C PHE A 229 4.27 11.03 2.49
N ILE A 230 3.12 11.43 3.04
CA ILE A 230 2.21 10.57 3.78
C ILE A 230 0.91 10.41 3.00
N GLY A 231 0.72 9.25 2.42
CA GLY A 231 -0.42 8.91 1.58
C GLY A 231 -1.74 8.76 2.33
N GLN A 232 -2.80 8.48 1.57
CA GLN A 232 -4.17 8.40 2.09
C GLN A 232 -4.32 7.31 3.15
N ALA A 233 -5.01 7.64 4.25
CA ALA A 233 -5.32 6.74 5.36
C ALA A 233 -4.09 6.07 6.00
N CYS A 234 -2.91 6.69 5.91
CA CYS A 234 -1.72 6.28 6.65
C CYS A 234 -1.87 6.58 8.14
N HIS A 235 -1.25 5.75 8.97
CA HIS A 235 -1.27 5.88 10.43
C HIS A 235 0.16 5.84 10.98
N LEU A 236 0.66 6.99 11.46
CA LEU A 236 2.00 7.13 12.05
C LEU A 236 1.86 7.62 13.49
N THR A 237 2.39 6.85 14.46
CA THR A 237 2.20 7.17 15.88
C THR A 237 3.37 6.68 16.76
N HIS A 238 3.25 6.92 18.06
CA HIS A 238 4.11 6.35 19.10
C HIS A 238 5.61 6.61 18.86
N LEU A 239 5.99 7.89 18.70
CA LEU A 239 7.38 8.34 18.56
C LEU A 239 8.08 7.79 17.30
N PHE A 240 7.33 7.42 16.26
CA PHE A 240 7.93 7.00 14.98
C PHE A 240 8.71 8.15 14.36
N SER A 241 9.89 7.85 13.81
CA SER A 241 10.70 8.83 13.08
C SER A 241 10.81 8.47 11.61
N ALA A 242 10.72 9.47 10.72
CA ALA A 242 10.84 9.29 9.28
C ALA A 242 11.66 10.40 8.63
N HIS A 243 12.56 10.02 7.74
CA HIS A 243 13.41 10.95 7.01
C HIS A 243 13.55 10.50 5.56
N ASP A 244 13.41 11.42 4.59
CA ASP A 244 13.48 11.13 3.16
C ASP A 244 12.63 9.90 2.74
N SER A 245 11.36 9.88 3.16
CA SER A 245 10.56 8.67 3.03
C SER A 245 9.19 8.92 2.42
N LEU A 246 8.74 7.97 1.58
CA LEU A 246 7.41 7.97 0.98
C LEU A 246 6.58 6.84 1.61
N PHE A 247 5.41 7.19 2.10
CA PHE A 247 4.41 6.24 2.62
C PHE A 247 3.13 6.36 1.81
N PHE A 248 2.76 5.30 1.11
CA PHE A 248 1.52 5.27 0.31
C PHE A 248 0.36 4.64 1.08
N SER A 249 -0.81 4.60 0.48
CA SER A 249 -2.08 4.34 1.16
C SER A 249 -2.06 3.18 2.16
N ASN A 250 -2.70 3.41 3.31
CA ASN A 250 -2.88 2.43 4.39
C ASN A 250 -1.57 1.91 5.02
N CYS A 251 -0.45 2.63 4.90
CA CYS A 251 0.74 2.33 5.67
C CYS A 251 0.50 2.55 7.16
N GLN A 252 1.08 1.69 8.01
CA GLN A 252 1.02 1.80 9.47
C GLN A 252 2.43 1.73 10.04
N SER A 253 2.83 2.77 10.78
CA SER A 253 4.18 2.88 11.33
C SER A 253 4.14 3.39 12.76
N GLU A 254 4.70 2.62 13.66
CA GLU A 254 4.73 2.91 15.08
C GLU A 254 6.11 2.61 15.66
N ASN A 255 6.56 3.42 16.61
CA ASN A 255 7.74 3.18 17.45
C ASN A 255 9.09 3.03 16.76
N GLY A 256 9.16 2.81 15.48
CA GLY A 256 10.38 2.49 14.71
C GLY A 256 10.97 3.70 14.00
N GLU A 257 11.86 3.42 13.05
CA GLU A 257 12.49 4.41 12.20
C GLU A 257 12.38 4.03 10.73
N ALA A 258 12.23 5.04 9.88
CA ALA A 258 12.31 4.92 8.42
C ALA A 258 13.29 5.96 7.87
N CYS A 259 14.21 5.52 7.01
CA CYS A 259 15.16 6.39 6.33
C CYS A 259 15.32 5.97 4.88
N ALA A 260 15.15 6.92 3.96
CA ALA A 260 15.25 6.72 2.52
C ALA A 260 14.41 5.56 1.98
N ILE A 261 13.17 5.41 2.43
CA ILE A 261 12.33 4.29 2.00
C ILE A 261 11.25 4.70 1.00
N PHE A 262 10.91 3.74 0.17
CA PHE A 262 9.69 3.74 -0.62
C PHE A 262 8.73 2.71 0.01
N ALA A 263 7.85 3.16 0.88
CA ALA A 263 6.82 2.32 1.47
C ALA A 263 5.55 2.36 0.60
N GLY A 264 5.43 1.41 -0.32
CA GLY A 264 4.21 1.19 -1.08
C GLY A 264 3.03 0.80 -0.19
N PRO A 265 1.80 0.75 -0.73
CA PRO A 265 0.59 0.55 0.06
C PRO A 265 0.67 -0.62 1.03
N TYR A 266 0.03 -0.48 2.21
CA TYR A 266 -0.02 -1.52 3.25
C TYR A 266 1.33 -1.95 3.82
N THR A 267 2.36 -1.13 3.75
CA THR A 267 3.61 -1.37 4.49
C THR A 267 3.38 -1.11 5.97
N VAL A 268 3.69 -2.10 6.81
CA VAL A 268 3.43 -2.08 8.25
C VAL A 268 4.71 -2.32 9.05
N THR A 269 5.02 -1.41 9.98
CA THR A 269 6.10 -1.55 10.98
C THR A 269 5.60 -0.96 12.31
N MET A 270 5.55 -1.78 13.38
CA MET A 270 4.87 -1.39 14.64
C MET A 270 5.73 -1.56 15.90
N HIS A 271 7.00 -1.95 15.76
CA HIS A 271 7.83 -2.33 16.90
C HIS A 271 9.03 -1.41 17.08
N LYS A 272 9.37 -1.04 18.33
CA LYS A 272 10.43 -0.08 18.67
C LYS A 272 11.81 -0.38 18.10
N SER A 273 12.13 -1.64 17.91
CA SER A 273 13.43 -2.08 17.38
C SER A 273 13.41 -2.36 15.88
N SER A 274 12.32 -2.04 15.19
CA SER A 274 12.23 -2.25 13.74
C SER A 274 12.69 -1.02 12.98
N LEU A 275 13.58 -1.23 12.00
CA LEU A 275 14.09 -0.21 11.10
C LEU A 275 13.72 -0.57 9.67
N LEU A 276 13.31 0.44 8.89
CA LEU A 276 13.18 0.34 7.44
C LEU A 276 14.15 1.35 6.79
N ILE A 277 15.17 0.85 6.10
CA ILE A 277 16.26 1.68 5.58
C ILE A 277 16.54 1.35 4.11
N ALA A 278 16.62 2.39 3.28
CA ALA A 278 17.06 2.35 1.88
C ALA A 278 16.42 1.23 1.04
N GLY A 279 15.14 0.95 1.28
CA GLY A 279 14.42 -0.14 0.62
C GLY A 279 13.12 0.30 -0.01
N MET A 280 12.69 -0.49 -1.01
CA MET A 280 11.36 -0.45 -1.56
C MET A 280 10.55 -1.61 -1.00
N PHE A 281 9.37 -1.30 -0.47
CA PHE A 281 8.45 -2.25 0.15
C PHE A 281 7.03 -2.03 -0.40
N SER A 282 6.20 -3.05 -0.37
CA SER A 282 4.75 -2.91 -0.50
C SER A 282 4.04 -4.10 0.16
N PHE A 283 2.91 -3.87 0.82
CA PHE A 283 2.21 -4.90 1.60
C PHE A 283 3.14 -5.65 2.57
N LEU A 284 4.21 -5.02 3.00
CA LEU A 284 5.18 -5.61 3.93
C LEU A 284 4.58 -5.65 5.34
N ASN A 285 4.86 -6.74 6.06
CA ASN A 285 4.69 -6.79 7.51
C ASN A 285 6.07 -7.02 8.16
N ALA A 286 6.63 -5.96 8.75
CA ALA A 286 7.93 -6.02 9.42
C ALA A 286 7.78 -6.61 10.82
N GLY A 287 8.50 -7.69 11.09
CA GLY A 287 8.57 -8.32 12.42
C GLY A 287 9.38 -7.48 13.41
N SER A 288 9.17 -7.74 14.70
CA SER A 288 9.90 -7.07 15.79
C SER A 288 11.40 -7.25 15.65
N GLY A 289 12.17 -6.17 15.75
CA GLY A 289 13.63 -6.20 15.65
C GLY A 289 14.17 -6.42 14.23
N SER A 290 13.30 -6.52 13.23
CA SER A 290 13.78 -6.65 11.84
C SER A 290 14.38 -5.33 11.35
N ASN A 291 15.50 -5.42 10.65
CA ASN A 291 16.16 -4.26 10.09
C ASN A 291 16.97 -4.57 8.83
N GLN A 292 17.51 -3.53 8.21
CA GLN A 292 18.35 -3.62 7.02
C GLN A 292 19.61 -2.77 7.21
N SER A 293 20.62 -3.00 6.39
CA SER A 293 21.80 -2.14 6.32
C SER A 293 22.31 -1.99 4.90
N ASN A 294 22.77 -0.78 4.60
CA ASN A 294 23.41 -0.38 3.35
C ASN A 294 24.87 0.08 3.56
N HIS A 295 25.42 -0.08 4.77
CA HIS A 295 26.73 0.45 5.19
C HIS A 295 27.89 -0.51 4.94
N MET A 296 27.91 -1.24 3.82
CA MET A 296 29.04 -2.16 3.53
C MET A 296 30.27 -1.47 2.94
N TYR A 297 30.21 -0.19 2.56
CA TYR A 297 31.13 0.34 1.56
C TYR A 297 31.78 1.65 1.96
N LYS A 298 32.96 1.87 1.38
CA LYS A 298 33.82 3.01 1.66
C LYS A 298 33.30 4.34 1.11
N LEU A 299 32.37 4.28 0.13
CA LEU A 299 31.84 5.47 -0.56
C LEU A 299 30.49 5.94 -0.01
N GLY A 300 30.03 5.38 1.11
CA GLY A 300 28.78 5.75 1.77
C GLY A 300 27.62 4.74 1.54
N PRO A 301 26.43 5.02 2.11
CA PRO A 301 25.28 4.15 2.07
C PRO A 301 24.55 4.25 0.70
N ILE A 302 25.08 3.58 -0.31
CA ILE A 302 24.60 3.61 -1.71
C ILE A 302 23.92 2.32 -2.16
N HIS A 303 23.77 1.34 -1.28
CA HIS A 303 23.18 0.04 -1.59
C HIS A 303 21.70 0.03 -1.20
N GLN A 304 20.87 -0.45 -2.10
CA GLN A 304 19.42 -0.44 -2.00
C GLN A 304 18.85 -1.84 -2.10
N GLY A 305 17.65 -2.05 -1.55
CA GLY A 305 16.94 -3.32 -1.62
C GLY A 305 15.52 -3.20 -2.13
N VAL A 306 15.01 -4.32 -2.62
CA VAL A 306 13.60 -4.44 -3.01
C VAL A 306 13.01 -5.66 -2.34
N VAL A 307 11.97 -5.44 -1.54
CA VAL A 307 11.14 -6.50 -0.97
C VAL A 307 9.78 -6.42 -1.62
N GLU A 308 9.53 -7.35 -2.54
CA GLU A 308 8.31 -7.33 -3.35
C GLU A 308 7.06 -7.56 -2.48
N ARG A 309 5.91 -7.22 -3.04
CA ARG A 309 4.60 -7.18 -2.38
C ARG A 309 4.29 -8.40 -1.49
N GLY A 310 3.69 -8.13 -0.35
CA GLY A 310 3.14 -9.15 0.54
C GLY A 310 4.15 -9.97 1.32
N SER A 311 5.44 -9.63 1.23
CA SER A 311 6.48 -10.31 2.01
C SER A 311 6.44 -9.93 3.49
N LYS A 312 7.03 -10.77 4.33
CA LYS A 312 7.09 -10.57 5.78
C LYS A 312 8.49 -10.87 6.30
N THR A 313 8.88 -10.16 7.35
CA THR A 313 10.04 -10.55 8.16
C THR A 313 9.57 -11.13 9.49
N THR A 314 10.26 -12.14 9.99
CA THR A 314 10.08 -12.61 11.38
C THR A 314 10.82 -11.68 12.33
N SER A 315 10.67 -11.90 13.64
CA SER A 315 11.44 -11.17 14.65
C SER A 315 12.93 -11.33 14.41
N ASP A 316 13.70 -10.26 14.64
CA ASP A 316 15.16 -10.20 14.52
C ASP A 316 15.73 -10.53 13.12
N SER A 317 14.89 -10.48 12.09
CA SER A 317 15.36 -10.66 10.71
C SER A 317 16.21 -9.47 10.26
N TYR A 318 17.30 -9.77 9.55
CA TYR A 318 18.20 -8.76 9.02
C TYR A 318 18.52 -9.03 7.56
N ILE A 319 18.48 -7.98 6.74
CA ILE A 319 18.84 -8.06 5.32
C ILE A 319 19.92 -7.03 5.02
N LEU A 320 21.07 -7.52 4.53
CA LEU A 320 22.13 -6.65 4.05
C LEU A 320 21.91 -6.31 2.58
N TRP A 321 21.76 -5.01 2.29
CA TRP A 321 21.64 -4.54 0.92
C TRP A 321 22.96 -4.61 0.13
N PRO A 322 22.93 -4.83 -1.21
CA PRO A 322 21.74 -4.99 -2.03
C PRO A 322 21.13 -6.39 -1.93
N ALA A 323 19.81 -6.47 -2.03
CA ALA A 323 19.08 -7.75 -2.12
C ALA A 323 17.72 -7.53 -2.82
N LYS A 324 17.18 -8.61 -3.40
CA LYS A 324 15.80 -8.63 -3.92
C LYS A 324 15.07 -9.84 -3.35
N VAL A 325 13.92 -9.61 -2.74
CA VAL A 325 13.09 -10.67 -2.17
C VAL A 325 11.80 -10.78 -2.97
N GLY A 326 11.51 -12.00 -3.45
CA GLY A 326 10.33 -12.28 -4.27
C GLY A 326 9.01 -12.08 -3.51
N ALA A 327 7.94 -11.81 -4.26
CA ALA A 327 6.62 -11.51 -3.72
C ALA A 327 6.11 -12.60 -2.75
N PHE A 328 5.40 -12.17 -1.71
CA PHE A 328 4.80 -13.04 -0.69
C PHE A 328 5.79 -13.99 0.02
N SER A 329 7.05 -13.60 0.13
CA SER A 329 8.06 -14.41 0.83
C SER A 329 8.06 -14.15 2.33
N LEU A 330 8.49 -15.14 3.09
CA LEU A 330 8.76 -15.04 4.52
C LEU A 330 10.26 -15.10 4.78
N ILE A 331 10.79 -14.05 5.41
CA ILE A 331 12.22 -13.87 5.68
C ILE A 331 12.48 -14.19 7.15
N MET A 332 13.40 -15.15 7.42
CA MET A 332 13.71 -15.64 8.75
C MET A 332 15.22 -15.65 8.98
N GLY A 333 15.68 -14.91 9.99
CA GLY A 333 17.08 -14.82 10.36
C GLY A 333 17.87 -13.75 9.61
N ARG A 334 19.19 -13.88 9.53
CA ARG A 334 20.13 -12.86 9.03
C ARG A 334 20.67 -13.20 7.65
N HIS A 335 20.43 -12.34 6.66
CA HIS A 335 20.84 -12.55 5.27
C HIS A 335 21.89 -11.52 4.87
N VAL A 336 23.15 -11.96 4.83
CA VAL A 336 24.32 -11.12 4.52
C VAL A 336 24.95 -11.45 3.14
N ASN A 337 24.33 -12.36 2.39
CA ASN A 337 24.87 -12.88 1.13
C ASN A 337 24.23 -12.25 -0.12
N HIS A 338 23.52 -11.14 0.04
CA HIS A 338 22.88 -10.41 -1.06
C HIS A 338 21.97 -11.29 -1.94
N PRO A 339 20.93 -11.96 -1.38
CA PRO A 339 20.08 -12.85 -2.16
C PRO A 339 19.23 -12.10 -3.17
N ASP A 340 19.07 -12.68 -4.37
CA ASP A 340 18.04 -12.32 -5.32
C ASP A 340 17.07 -13.49 -5.47
N THR A 341 15.90 -13.39 -4.84
CA THR A 341 14.84 -14.40 -4.90
C THR A 341 13.61 -13.92 -5.67
N SER A 342 13.72 -12.82 -6.42
CA SER A 342 12.61 -12.18 -7.14
C SER A 342 11.92 -13.10 -8.16
N GLY A 343 12.64 -14.10 -8.69
CA GLY A 343 12.07 -15.13 -9.58
C GLY A 343 11.34 -16.29 -8.86
N MET A 344 11.34 -16.31 -7.51
CA MET A 344 10.78 -17.40 -6.69
C MET A 344 9.78 -16.84 -5.68
N PRO A 345 8.57 -16.44 -6.09
CA PRO A 345 7.56 -15.87 -5.18
C PRO A 345 7.07 -16.94 -4.19
N PHE A 346 6.41 -16.51 -3.11
CA PHE A 346 5.86 -17.36 -2.05
C PHE A 346 6.90 -18.28 -1.40
N SER A 347 8.14 -17.84 -1.31
CA SER A 347 9.24 -18.65 -0.75
C SER A 347 9.46 -18.38 0.74
N TYR A 348 10.06 -19.33 1.44
CA TYR A 348 10.75 -19.05 2.68
C TYR A 348 12.22 -18.78 2.37
N LEU A 349 12.75 -17.70 2.92
CA LEU A 349 14.16 -17.37 2.95
C LEU A 349 14.64 -17.52 4.39
N ILE A 350 15.44 -18.60 4.65
CA ILE A 350 15.80 -19.05 6.00
C ILE A 350 17.31 -18.98 6.16
N GLU A 351 17.78 -18.34 7.22
CA GLU A 351 19.19 -18.39 7.61
C GLU A 351 19.48 -19.66 8.38
N HIS A 352 20.54 -20.34 8.01
CA HIS A 352 21.09 -21.46 8.77
C HIS A 352 22.62 -21.52 8.57
N GLY A 353 23.38 -21.43 9.65
CA GLY A 353 24.84 -21.51 9.61
C GLY A 353 25.47 -20.44 8.70
N ASN A 354 25.03 -19.18 8.80
CA ASN A 354 25.48 -18.06 7.98
C ASN A 354 25.21 -18.20 6.46
N ARG A 355 24.31 -19.10 6.06
CA ARG A 355 23.89 -19.27 4.66
C ARG A 355 22.39 -19.00 4.54
N SER A 356 22.01 -18.44 3.40
CA SER A 356 20.62 -18.23 3.04
C SER A 356 20.08 -19.46 2.29
N TYR A 357 19.09 -20.14 2.88
CA TYR A 357 18.37 -21.24 2.25
C TYR A 357 17.04 -20.73 1.69
N LEU A 358 16.75 -21.12 0.45
CA LEU A 358 15.48 -20.82 -0.21
C LEU A 358 14.61 -22.07 -0.26
N VAL A 359 13.34 -21.93 0.13
CA VAL A 359 12.32 -22.98 0.04
C VAL A 359 11.19 -22.48 -0.88
N PRO A 360 11.28 -22.75 -2.20
CA PRO A 360 10.34 -22.21 -3.18
C PRO A 360 8.89 -22.62 -2.91
N GLY A 361 7.96 -21.70 -3.05
CA GLY A 361 6.52 -21.96 -2.93
C GLY A 361 6.02 -22.26 -1.52
N ALA A 362 6.88 -22.37 -0.52
CA ALA A 362 6.51 -22.83 0.84
C ALA A 362 5.44 -21.95 1.51
N ASN A 363 5.38 -20.68 1.16
CA ASN A 363 4.44 -19.72 1.74
C ASN A 363 3.03 -19.77 1.12
N LEU A 364 2.81 -20.52 0.03
CA LEU A 364 1.50 -20.81 -0.55
C LEU A 364 0.56 -21.55 0.42
N LYS A 365 1.14 -22.31 1.34
CA LYS A 365 0.43 -23.11 2.35
C LYS A 365 0.44 -22.50 3.75
N SER A 366 0.81 -21.22 3.88
CA SER A 366 0.87 -20.54 5.17
C SER A 366 -0.46 -19.83 5.49
N VAL A 367 -1.05 -20.17 6.62
CA VAL A 367 -2.23 -19.48 7.18
C VAL A 367 -1.99 -17.97 7.26
N GLY A 368 -0.81 -17.56 7.72
CA GLY A 368 -0.47 -16.15 7.90
C GLY A 368 -0.58 -15.33 6.60
N THR A 369 -0.11 -15.88 5.48
CA THR A 369 -0.16 -15.19 4.17
C THR A 369 -1.58 -15.08 3.63
N ILE A 370 -2.34 -16.16 3.67
CA ILE A 370 -3.74 -16.17 3.19
C ILE A 370 -4.61 -15.25 4.04
N ARG A 371 -4.49 -15.33 5.37
CA ARG A 371 -5.22 -14.49 6.33
C ARG A 371 -4.95 -12.99 6.09
N ASP A 372 -3.70 -12.60 5.86
CA ASP A 372 -3.38 -11.19 5.66
C ASP A 372 -3.90 -10.67 4.32
N ALA A 373 -3.78 -11.47 3.26
CA ALA A 373 -4.37 -11.12 1.96
C ALA A 373 -5.89 -10.92 2.02
N GLN A 374 -6.59 -11.74 2.79
CA GLN A 374 -8.05 -11.58 3.01
C GLN A 374 -8.39 -10.33 3.83
N LYS A 375 -7.45 -9.85 4.64
CA LYS A 375 -7.65 -8.66 5.49
C LYS A 375 -7.42 -7.34 4.73
N TRP A 376 -6.52 -7.29 3.77
CA TRP A 376 -6.17 -6.03 3.09
C TRP A 376 -7.38 -5.29 2.50
N PRO A 377 -8.27 -5.90 1.71
CA PRO A 377 -9.44 -5.20 1.19
C PRO A 377 -10.36 -4.65 2.30
N LYS A 378 -10.48 -5.40 3.42
CA LYS A 378 -11.30 -5.01 4.57
C LYS A 378 -10.66 -3.91 5.42
N ARG A 379 -9.35 -3.71 5.25
CA ARG A 379 -8.54 -2.70 5.94
C ARG A 379 -8.24 -1.49 5.07
N ASP A 380 -8.84 -1.37 3.90
CA ASP A 380 -8.80 -0.12 3.14
C ASP A 380 -9.59 0.95 3.90
N LYS A 381 -8.85 1.87 4.51
CA LYS A 381 -9.40 2.96 5.33
C LYS A 381 -9.62 4.24 4.55
N ARG A 382 -9.34 4.23 3.26
CA ARG A 382 -9.55 5.39 2.39
C ARG A 382 -11.04 5.64 2.19
N THR A 383 -11.56 6.67 2.83
CA THR A 383 -12.95 7.15 2.68
C THR A 383 -13.08 8.24 1.63
N ASP A 384 -11.97 8.85 1.23
CA ASP A 384 -11.93 9.80 0.14
C ASP A 384 -12.41 9.14 -1.17
N PRO A 385 -13.41 9.73 -1.86
CA PRO A 385 -13.85 9.22 -3.16
C PRO A 385 -12.77 9.30 -4.23
N ASP A 386 -11.84 10.27 -4.13
CA ASP A 386 -10.67 10.41 -5.02
C ASP A 386 -9.49 9.60 -4.46
N LYS A 387 -9.42 8.34 -4.86
CA LYS A 387 -8.35 7.42 -4.44
C LYS A 387 -7.14 7.56 -5.34
N LEU A 388 -6.05 8.10 -4.80
CA LEU A 388 -4.81 8.34 -5.55
C LEU A 388 -4.10 7.04 -5.95
N ASP A 389 -4.01 6.07 -5.05
CA ASP A 389 -3.35 4.80 -5.33
C ASP A 389 -4.30 3.76 -5.90
N CYS A 390 -3.93 3.17 -7.03
CA CYS A 390 -4.58 2.00 -7.62
C CYS A 390 -4.02 0.73 -7.00
N ILE A 391 -4.87 -0.11 -6.40
CA ILE A 391 -4.43 -1.25 -5.59
C ILE A 391 -5.14 -2.54 -6.00
N ASN A 392 -4.38 -3.52 -6.50
CA ASN A 392 -4.82 -4.89 -6.71
C ASN A 392 -4.46 -5.75 -5.49
N PHE A 393 -5.43 -6.53 -4.97
CA PHE A 393 -5.25 -7.39 -3.80
C PHE A 393 -4.99 -8.86 -4.14
N ASN A 394 -4.83 -9.17 -5.41
CA ASN A 394 -4.68 -10.53 -5.91
C ASN A 394 -3.37 -11.19 -5.43
N LEU A 395 -3.46 -12.34 -4.76
CA LEU A 395 -2.31 -13.19 -4.43
C LEU A 395 -1.76 -13.87 -5.68
N LEU A 396 -2.63 -14.58 -6.38
CA LEU A 396 -2.36 -15.17 -7.68
C LEU A 396 -2.80 -14.18 -8.75
N SER A 397 -1.90 -13.82 -9.62
CA SER A 397 -2.06 -12.82 -10.67
C SER A 397 -1.11 -13.13 -11.83
N PRO A 398 -1.27 -12.57 -13.00
CA PRO A 398 -0.27 -12.73 -14.07
C PRO A 398 1.16 -12.44 -13.59
N TYR A 399 1.35 -11.42 -12.75
CA TYR A 399 2.65 -11.06 -12.17
C TYR A 399 3.28 -12.17 -11.33
N THR A 400 2.53 -12.84 -10.46
CA THR A 400 3.05 -13.91 -9.61
C THR A 400 3.14 -15.24 -10.36
N ILE A 401 2.17 -15.53 -11.21
CA ILE A 401 2.11 -16.78 -11.98
C ILE A 401 3.19 -16.86 -13.05
N GLN A 402 3.49 -15.77 -13.76
CA GLN A 402 4.62 -15.77 -14.71
C GLN A 402 5.95 -16.10 -14.02
N LYS A 403 6.16 -15.59 -12.80
CA LYS A 403 7.35 -15.89 -11.99
C LYS A 403 7.36 -17.35 -11.53
N MET A 404 6.20 -17.92 -11.16
CA MET A 404 6.10 -19.35 -10.83
C MET A 404 6.40 -20.24 -12.04
N LEU A 405 5.90 -19.89 -13.22
CA LEU A 405 6.21 -20.61 -14.46
C LEU A 405 7.71 -20.59 -14.78
N GLN A 406 8.34 -19.41 -14.66
CA GLN A 406 9.79 -19.27 -14.79
C GLN A 406 10.55 -20.02 -13.69
N GLY A 407 9.99 -20.00 -12.47
CA GLY A 407 10.52 -20.72 -11.31
C GLY A 407 10.53 -22.23 -11.52
N ILE A 408 9.47 -22.81 -12.09
CA ILE A 408 9.42 -24.25 -12.46
C ILE A 408 10.52 -24.57 -13.45
N ASP A 409 10.67 -23.79 -14.53
CA ASP A 409 11.72 -23.99 -15.54
C ASP A 409 13.12 -23.90 -14.91
N THR A 410 13.34 -22.93 -14.02
CA THR A 410 14.60 -22.73 -13.32
C THR A 410 14.93 -23.91 -12.41
N LEU A 411 13.97 -24.37 -11.61
CA LEU A 411 14.15 -25.48 -10.68
C LEU A 411 14.43 -26.79 -11.44
N GLN A 412 13.73 -27.03 -12.55
CA GLN A 412 14.00 -28.17 -13.44
C GLN A 412 15.39 -28.07 -14.08
N GLY A 413 15.77 -26.88 -14.56
CA GLY A 413 17.09 -26.62 -15.12
C GLY A 413 18.24 -26.87 -14.13
N LEU A 414 18.08 -26.48 -12.85
CA LEU A 414 19.04 -26.76 -11.79
C LEU A 414 19.26 -28.28 -11.60
N LYS A 415 18.20 -29.09 -11.64
CA LYS A 415 18.31 -30.56 -11.58
C LYS A 415 19.07 -31.13 -12.78
N GLN A 416 18.73 -30.65 -13.98
CA GLN A 416 19.37 -31.11 -15.22
C GLN A 416 20.87 -30.77 -15.25
N THR A 417 21.24 -29.58 -14.77
CA THR A 417 22.63 -29.11 -14.82
C THR A 417 23.51 -29.69 -13.71
N SER A 418 22.97 -29.78 -12.48
CA SER A 418 23.75 -30.18 -11.30
C SER A 418 23.54 -31.63 -10.88
N GLY A 419 22.65 -32.35 -11.56
CA GLY A 419 22.30 -33.74 -11.28
C GLY A 419 21.08 -33.90 -10.37
N GLU A 420 20.23 -34.86 -10.68
CA GLU A 420 18.95 -35.11 -9.99
C GLU A 420 19.12 -35.58 -8.53
N THR A 421 20.27 -36.15 -8.19
CA THR A 421 20.57 -36.69 -6.87
C THR A 421 21.39 -35.74 -6.00
N SER A 422 21.68 -34.52 -6.45
CA SER A 422 22.38 -33.52 -5.66
C SER A 422 21.58 -33.20 -4.38
N GLU A 423 22.23 -33.12 -3.23
CA GLU A 423 21.56 -32.77 -1.96
C GLU A 423 21.08 -31.30 -1.96
N CYS A 424 21.86 -30.42 -2.56
CA CYS A 424 21.62 -28.99 -2.60
C CYS A 424 21.99 -28.39 -3.95
N TYR A 425 21.31 -27.30 -4.30
CA TYR A 425 21.53 -26.50 -5.52
C TYR A 425 21.83 -25.05 -5.14
N SER A 426 22.75 -24.41 -5.87
CA SER A 426 23.05 -23.00 -5.71
C SER A 426 22.13 -22.17 -6.62
N PHE A 427 21.52 -21.12 -6.09
CA PHE A 427 20.67 -20.21 -6.82
C PHE A 427 20.80 -18.78 -6.27
N GLN A 428 21.30 -17.82 -7.06
CA GLN A 428 21.31 -16.37 -6.76
C GLN A 428 21.73 -16.06 -5.29
N SER A 429 22.91 -16.54 -4.89
CA SER A 429 23.44 -16.41 -3.53
C SER A 429 22.62 -17.11 -2.44
N THR A 430 21.74 -18.03 -2.82
CA THR A 430 21.00 -18.91 -1.91
C THR A 430 21.28 -20.38 -2.18
N THR A 431 20.91 -21.24 -1.24
CA THR A 431 20.98 -22.69 -1.35
C THR A 431 19.58 -23.29 -1.32
N ILE A 432 19.25 -24.17 -2.26
CA ILE A 432 17.99 -24.90 -2.32
C ILE A 432 18.27 -26.38 -2.05
N LYS A 433 17.66 -26.97 -1.02
CA LYS A 433 17.73 -28.42 -0.79
C LYS A 433 16.92 -29.18 -1.85
N ASN A 434 17.37 -30.38 -2.26
CA ASN A 434 16.68 -31.19 -3.26
C ASN A 434 15.19 -31.43 -2.91
N SER A 435 14.91 -31.76 -1.63
CA SER A 435 13.54 -31.95 -1.16
C SER A 435 12.69 -30.69 -1.26
N SER A 436 13.29 -29.52 -1.05
CA SER A 436 12.62 -28.21 -1.18
C SER A 436 12.39 -27.83 -2.64
N LEU A 437 13.32 -28.17 -3.51
CA LEU A 437 13.23 -27.94 -4.95
C LEU A 437 12.04 -28.72 -5.55
N ASN A 438 11.96 -30.03 -5.29
CA ASN A 438 10.87 -30.87 -5.80
C ASN A 438 9.50 -30.38 -5.29
N LYS A 439 9.39 -30.11 -3.98
CA LYS A 439 8.16 -29.54 -3.40
C LYS A 439 7.81 -28.17 -3.98
N GLY A 440 8.80 -27.36 -4.33
CA GLY A 440 8.61 -26.06 -4.96
C GLY A 440 7.97 -26.18 -6.34
N ILE A 441 8.43 -27.12 -7.16
CA ILE A 441 7.83 -27.43 -8.46
C ILE A 441 6.36 -27.84 -8.28
N ASP A 442 6.08 -28.77 -7.34
CA ASP A 442 4.70 -29.25 -7.07
C ASP A 442 3.79 -28.10 -6.62
N LEU A 443 4.24 -27.26 -5.68
CA LEU A 443 3.47 -26.14 -5.16
C LEU A 443 3.19 -25.07 -6.22
N TYR A 444 4.16 -24.74 -7.05
CA TYR A 444 3.95 -23.81 -8.16
C TYR A 444 3.00 -24.39 -9.20
N THR A 445 3.12 -25.70 -9.51
CA THR A 445 2.18 -26.37 -10.41
C THR A 445 0.74 -26.30 -9.90
N LEU A 446 0.51 -26.59 -8.61
CA LEU A 446 -0.81 -26.42 -7.97
C LEU A 446 -1.32 -24.97 -8.07
N ALA A 447 -0.47 -23.98 -7.79
CA ALA A 447 -0.85 -22.57 -7.89
C ALA A 447 -1.23 -22.16 -9.31
N VAL A 448 -0.49 -22.63 -10.32
CA VAL A 448 -0.81 -22.38 -11.74
C VAL A 448 -2.15 -23.02 -12.10
N HIS A 449 -2.39 -24.28 -11.75
CA HIS A 449 -3.68 -24.94 -11.99
C HIS A 449 -4.84 -24.21 -11.30
N LYS A 450 -4.65 -23.78 -10.05
CA LYS A 450 -5.65 -22.98 -9.32
C LYS A 450 -5.97 -21.68 -10.04
N PHE A 451 -4.96 -20.94 -10.48
CA PHE A 451 -5.13 -19.66 -11.14
C PHE A 451 -5.79 -19.80 -12.52
N MET A 452 -5.26 -20.69 -13.37
CA MET A 452 -5.79 -20.93 -14.72
C MET A 452 -7.25 -21.43 -14.68
N GLY A 453 -7.54 -22.35 -13.76
CA GLY A 453 -8.90 -22.87 -13.59
C GLY A 453 -9.87 -21.82 -13.04
N ASN A 454 -9.45 -20.99 -12.06
CA ASN A 454 -10.28 -19.87 -11.57
C ASN A 454 -10.71 -18.95 -12.71
N SER A 455 -9.79 -18.60 -13.61
CA SER A 455 -10.05 -17.69 -14.73
C SER A 455 -11.06 -18.28 -15.72
N ILE A 456 -10.95 -19.58 -16.04
CA ILE A 456 -11.93 -20.30 -16.89
C ILE A 456 -13.30 -20.39 -16.20
N ILE A 457 -13.33 -20.80 -14.94
CA ILE A 457 -14.58 -20.95 -14.19
C ILE A 457 -15.32 -19.62 -14.13
N LYS A 458 -14.61 -18.52 -13.83
CA LYS A 458 -15.22 -17.18 -13.78
C LYS A 458 -15.90 -16.78 -15.10
N ARG A 459 -15.38 -17.22 -16.26
CA ARG A 459 -15.98 -16.98 -17.58
C ARG A 459 -17.19 -17.88 -17.85
N LEU A 460 -17.23 -19.05 -17.22
CA LEU A 460 -18.27 -20.07 -17.43
C LEU A 460 -19.33 -20.11 -16.33
N GLU A 461 -19.20 -19.29 -15.27
CA GLU A 461 -20.23 -19.14 -14.23
C GLU A 461 -21.55 -18.62 -14.82
N GLY A 462 -22.67 -18.97 -14.17
CA GLY A 462 -23.99 -18.46 -14.50
C GLY A 462 -24.88 -19.47 -15.25
N ALA A 463 -25.62 -19.01 -16.26
CA ALA A 463 -26.63 -19.83 -16.96
C ALA A 463 -26.01 -21.06 -17.65
N PRO A 464 -26.80 -22.17 -17.80
CA PRO A 464 -26.39 -23.33 -18.58
C PRO A 464 -26.01 -22.95 -20.02
N PHE A 465 -25.14 -23.75 -20.65
CA PHE A 465 -24.76 -23.57 -22.05
C PHE A 465 -25.89 -24.02 -22.96
N SER A 466 -26.23 -23.24 -23.98
CA SER A 466 -27.22 -23.62 -24.98
C SER A 466 -26.64 -24.58 -26.02
N ASP A 467 -25.41 -24.31 -26.43
CA ASP A 467 -24.64 -25.09 -27.42
C ASP A 467 -23.14 -24.85 -27.29
N LEU A 468 -22.36 -25.43 -28.20
CA LEU A 468 -20.90 -25.27 -28.23
C LEU A 468 -20.48 -23.84 -28.61
N ASN A 469 -21.27 -23.13 -29.40
CA ASN A 469 -20.97 -21.75 -29.79
C ASN A 469 -21.13 -20.82 -28.57
N ASP A 470 -22.19 -20.99 -27.77
CA ASP A 470 -22.37 -20.25 -26.51
C ASP A 470 -21.18 -20.48 -25.57
N LEU A 471 -20.70 -21.74 -25.43
CA LEU A 471 -19.50 -22.05 -24.64
C LEU A 471 -18.26 -21.28 -25.14
N HIS A 472 -18.01 -21.30 -26.45
CA HIS A 472 -16.86 -20.61 -27.04
C HIS A 472 -17.03 -19.09 -26.99
N ASP A 473 -18.24 -18.55 -27.14
CA ASP A 473 -18.51 -17.12 -27.04
C ASP A 473 -18.18 -16.55 -25.65
N ARG A 474 -18.43 -17.31 -24.58
CA ARG A 474 -18.05 -16.92 -23.22
C ARG A 474 -16.55 -16.92 -22.98
N LEU A 475 -15.81 -17.71 -23.75
CA LEU A 475 -14.35 -17.81 -23.67
C LEU A 475 -13.62 -16.84 -24.62
N LYS A 476 -14.34 -16.03 -25.40
CA LYS A 476 -13.71 -15.04 -26.29
C LYS A 476 -12.90 -14.02 -25.50
N LEU A 477 -11.84 -13.53 -26.15
CA LEU A 477 -11.06 -12.41 -25.66
C LEU A 477 -11.93 -11.16 -25.56
N THR A 478 -11.81 -10.44 -24.46
CA THR A 478 -12.56 -9.21 -24.17
C THR A 478 -11.68 -7.97 -24.17
N ASP A 479 -10.36 -8.14 -24.13
CA ASP A 479 -9.39 -7.07 -24.17
C ASP A 479 -8.25 -7.40 -25.14
N SER A 480 -7.69 -6.41 -25.79
CA SER A 480 -6.51 -6.52 -26.67
C SER A 480 -5.19 -6.40 -25.90
N LEU A 481 -5.24 -5.89 -24.67
CA LEU A 481 -4.09 -5.77 -23.78
C LEU A 481 -4.05 -6.97 -22.83
N GLY A 482 -2.84 -7.32 -22.39
CA GLY A 482 -2.66 -8.34 -21.36
C GLY A 482 -1.60 -9.38 -21.70
N GLU A 483 -1.27 -9.57 -22.96
CA GLU A 483 -0.21 -10.50 -23.35
C GLU A 483 1.17 -10.06 -22.85
N GLY A 484 2.09 -11.01 -22.76
CA GLY A 484 3.49 -10.78 -22.40
C GLY A 484 3.75 -10.63 -20.89
N GLU A 485 4.76 -9.83 -20.55
CA GLU A 485 5.22 -9.65 -19.17
C GLU A 485 4.33 -8.69 -18.40
N TRP A 486 4.07 -9.02 -17.13
CA TRP A 486 3.36 -8.17 -16.17
C TRP A 486 4.27 -7.69 -15.06
N ILE A 487 4.02 -6.47 -14.58
CA ILE A 487 4.77 -5.82 -13.52
C ILE A 487 3.84 -5.33 -12.40
N ASP A 488 4.43 -5.07 -11.24
CA ASP A 488 3.76 -4.45 -10.09
C ASP A 488 4.32 -3.02 -9.90
N LEU A 489 3.51 -2.02 -10.18
CA LEU A 489 3.81 -0.61 -9.95
C LEU A 489 3.44 -0.21 -8.51
N SER A 490 4.03 -0.88 -7.53
CA SER A 490 3.74 -0.61 -6.10
C SER A 490 2.25 -0.64 -5.75
N GLY A 491 1.59 -1.75 -6.09
CA GLY A 491 0.18 -1.97 -5.83
C GLY A 491 -0.67 -2.22 -7.07
N LEU A 492 -0.39 -1.56 -8.18
CA LEU A 492 -1.07 -1.77 -9.46
C LEU A 492 -0.36 -2.85 -10.29
N ILE A 493 -1.01 -3.97 -10.49
CA ILE A 493 -0.54 -5.07 -11.35
C ILE A 493 -1.01 -4.80 -12.78
N VAL A 494 -0.09 -4.71 -13.72
CA VAL A 494 -0.38 -4.20 -15.07
C VAL A 494 0.54 -4.84 -16.13
N PRO A 495 0.08 -5.00 -17.39
CA PRO A 495 0.95 -5.41 -18.49
C PRO A 495 2.10 -4.42 -18.70
N LYS A 496 3.33 -4.92 -18.77
CA LYS A 496 4.54 -4.10 -18.97
C LYS A 496 4.49 -3.29 -20.26
N GLN A 497 3.90 -3.86 -21.32
CA GLN A 497 3.78 -3.18 -22.61
C GLN A 497 2.87 -1.94 -22.50
N ALA A 498 1.74 -2.03 -21.78
CA ALA A 498 0.86 -0.87 -21.57
C ALA A 498 1.58 0.29 -20.85
N VAL A 499 2.43 -0.04 -19.87
CA VAL A 499 3.24 0.98 -19.18
C VAL A 499 4.28 1.58 -20.12
N LYS A 500 4.90 0.78 -20.98
CA LYS A 500 5.85 1.26 -21.98
C LYS A 500 5.19 2.21 -22.97
N ASP A 501 4.01 1.85 -23.47
CA ASP A 501 3.25 2.69 -24.40
C ASP A 501 2.86 4.03 -23.77
N GLU A 502 2.47 4.02 -22.49
CA GLU A 502 2.18 5.24 -21.74
C GLU A 502 3.43 6.10 -21.54
N ILE A 503 4.57 5.50 -21.23
CA ILE A 503 5.85 6.19 -21.10
C ILE A 503 6.23 6.86 -22.45
N ASP A 504 6.09 6.14 -23.55
CA ASP A 504 6.40 6.65 -24.87
C ASP A 504 5.42 7.77 -25.28
N ARG A 505 4.14 7.72 -24.82
CA ARG A 505 3.16 8.79 -24.97
C ARG A 505 3.57 10.06 -24.21
N ILE A 506 3.96 9.91 -22.93
CA ILE A 506 4.39 11.04 -22.09
C ILE A 506 5.60 11.75 -22.69
N VAL A 507 6.57 10.99 -23.18
CA VAL A 507 7.81 11.54 -23.78
C VAL A 507 7.53 12.16 -25.17
N GLY A 508 6.68 11.51 -25.96
CA GLY A 508 6.38 11.95 -27.33
C GLY A 508 5.38 13.10 -27.45
N ASN A 509 4.61 13.37 -26.40
CA ASN A 509 3.61 14.44 -26.41
C ASN A 509 3.95 15.54 -25.37
N PRO A 510 4.41 16.73 -25.82
CA PRO A 510 4.70 17.85 -24.93
C PRO A 510 3.50 18.37 -24.11
N ASP A 511 2.28 18.11 -24.58
CA ASP A 511 1.04 18.55 -23.93
C ASP A 511 0.50 17.52 -22.92
N SER A 512 1.20 16.41 -22.67
CA SER A 512 0.81 15.41 -21.68
C SER A 512 0.71 16.01 -20.29
N THR A 513 -0.32 15.61 -19.54
CA THR A 513 -0.60 16.12 -18.18
C THR A 513 -0.50 15.01 -17.12
N LEU A 514 -0.37 15.42 -15.85
CA LEU A 514 -0.38 14.50 -14.71
C LEU A 514 -1.74 13.80 -14.57
N GLU A 515 -2.84 14.52 -14.85
CA GLU A 515 -4.21 13.99 -14.79
C GLU A 515 -4.45 12.88 -15.83
N GLU A 516 -3.86 13.00 -17.02
CA GLU A 516 -3.91 11.93 -18.03
C GLU A 516 -3.18 10.68 -17.56
N THR A 517 -2.02 10.84 -16.93
CA THR A 517 -1.25 9.73 -16.35
C THR A 517 -1.99 9.06 -15.19
N GLU A 518 -2.63 9.83 -14.31
CA GLU A 518 -3.52 9.30 -13.27
C GLU A 518 -4.69 8.51 -13.89
N SER A 519 -5.31 9.06 -14.91
CA SER A 519 -6.42 8.43 -15.66
C SER A 519 -6.00 7.11 -16.30
N PHE A 520 -4.78 7.01 -16.82
CA PHE A 520 -4.20 5.78 -17.34
C PHE A 520 -4.12 4.70 -16.23
N PHE A 521 -3.56 5.00 -15.06
CA PHE A 521 -3.49 4.03 -13.96
C PHE A 521 -4.86 3.54 -13.52
N GLN A 522 -5.83 4.46 -13.41
CA GLN A 522 -7.21 4.10 -13.08
C GLN A 522 -7.86 3.23 -14.15
N ALA A 523 -7.61 3.49 -15.44
CA ALA A 523 -8.11 2.67 -16.54
C ALA A 523 -7.52 1.26 -16.50
N MET A 524 -6.21 1.12 -16.26
CA MET A 524 -5.56 -0.19 -16.11
C MET A 524 -6.13 -0.96 -14.92
N HIS A 525 -6.36 -0.30 -13.79
CA HIS A 525 -6.95 -0.92 -12.61
C HIS A 525 -8.36 -1.44 -12.87
N ARG A 526 -9.22 -0.65 -13.55
CA ARG A 526 -10.59 -1.06 -13.88
C ARG A 526 -10.64 -2.24 -14.85
N ARG A 527 -9.72 -2.31 -15.81
CA ARG A 527 -9.65 -3.35 -16.85
C ARG A 527 -8.86 -4.59 -16.42
N TYR A 528 -8.39 -4.66 -15.17
CA TYR A 528 -7.48 -5.71 -14.71
C TYR A 528 -7.94 -7.12 -15.09
N TYR A 529 -9.20 -7.50 -14.82
CA TYR A 529 -9.68 -8.85 -15.05
C TYR A 529 -9.85 -9.22 -16.54
N ASP A 530 -10.11 -8.24 -17.40
CA ASP A 530 -10.18 -8.47 -18.83
C ASP A 530 -8.78 -8.68 -19.43
N MET A 531 -7.81 -7.88 -18.99
CA MET A 531 -6.41 -8.05 -19.35
C MET A 531 -5.82 -9.35 -18.76
N GLU A 532 -6.18 -9.72 -17.53
CA GLU A 532 -5.81 -11.00 -16.90
C GLU A 532 -6.29 -12.17 -17.76
N TRP A 533 -7.54 -12.12 -18.26
CA TRP A 533 -8.08 -13.15 -19.14
C TRP A 533 -7.29 -13.25 -20.45
N THR A 534 -6.94 -12.15 -21.07
CA THR A 534 -6.07 -12.13 -22.25
C THR A 534 -4.74 -12.83 -21.97
N TRP A 535 -4.13 -12.53 -20.82
CA TRP A 535 -2.89 -13.19 -20.41
C TRP A 535 -3.08 -14.69 -20.24
N VAL A 536 -4.15 -15.11 -19.56
CA VAL A 536 -4.49 -16.54 -19.39
C VAL A 536 -4.60 -17.23 -20.73
N CYS A 537 -5.31 -16.65 -21.70
CA CYS A 537 -5.43 -17.19 -23.04
C CYS A 537 -4.07 -17.34 -23.74
N SER A 538 -3.15 -16.39 -23.55
CA SER A 538 -1.80 -16.45 -24.15
C SER A 538 -0.94 -17.57 -23.55
N ILE A 539 -1.19 -17.99 -22.31
CA ILE A 539 -0.45 -19.07 -21.62
C ILE A 539 -1.05 -20.46 -21.89
N MET A 540 -2.32 -20.55 -22.30
CA MET A 540 -3.01 -21.82 -22.57
C MET A 540 -2.24 -22.79 -23.48
N PRO A 541 -1.67 -22.36 -24.62
CA PRO A 541 -0.91 -23.26 -25.49
C PRO A 541 0.32 -23.87 -24.81
N ARG A 542 1.02 -23.08 -23.98
CA ARG A 542 2.20 -23.55 -23.24
C ARG A 542 1.81 -24.56 -22.16
N TRP A 543 0.71 -24.31 -21.43
CA TRP A 543 0.36 -25.07 -20.21
C TRP A 543 -0.53 -26.27 -20.50
N TYR A 544 -1.50 -26.11 -21.42
CA TYR A 544 -2.47 -27.15 -21.76
C TYR A 544 -2.32 -27.69 -23.20
N GLY A 545 -1.42 -27.16 -24.00
CA GLY A 545 -1.16 -27.57 -25.38
C GLY A 545 -2.22 -27.14 -26.39
N LYS A 546 -3.17 -26.28 -26.01
CA LYS A 546 -4.27 -25.81 -26.86
C LYS A 546 -4.56 -24.34 -26.64
N THR A 547 -4.98 -23.66 -27.71
CA THR A 547 -5.55 -22.32 -27.63
C THR A 547 -7.00 -22.38 -27.09
N VAL A 548 -7.48 -21.28 -26.53
CA VAL A 548 -8.79 -21.20 -25.87
C VAL A 548 -9.95 -21.51 -26.84
N ASP A 549 -9.85 -21.06 -28.09
CA ASP A 549 -10.82 -21.31 -29.16
C ASP A 549 -10.92 -22.77 -29.60
N ARG A 550 -9.91 -23.61 -29.25
CA ARG A 550 -9.84 -25.04 -29.58
C ARG A 550 -10.14 -25.96 -28.40
N LEU A 551 -10.53 -25.40 -27.25
CA LEU A 551 -10.89 -26.18 -26.10
C LEU A 551 -12.22 -26.89 -26.35
N SER A 552 -12.21 -28.23 -26.29
CA SER A 552 -13.43 -29.03 -26.25
C SER A 552 -14.02 -29.04 -24.82
N PRO A 553 -15.30 -29.37 -24.65
CA PRO A 553 -15.89 -29.59 -23.31
C PRO A 553 -15.08 -30.59 -22.46
N ARG A 554 -14.49 -31.64 -23.08
CA ARG A 554 -13.61 -32.61 -22.40
C ARG A 554 -12.33 -31.97 -21.89
N ASP A 555 -11.75 -31.04 -22.66
CA ASP A 555 -10.55 -30.32 -22.22
C ASP A 555 -10.85 -29.44 -21.02
N ILE A 556 -11.99 -28.74 -21.06
CA ILE A 556 -12.42 -27.88 -19.95
C ILE A 556 -12.74 -28.73 -18.70
N ILE A 557 -13.41 -29.87 -18.83
CA ILE A 557 -13.62 -30.81 -17.71
C ILE A 557 -12.29 -31.23 -17.08
N ARG A 558 -11.28 -31.54 -17.90
CA ARG A 558 -9.94 -31.88 -17.39
C ARG A 558 -9.32 -30.71 -16.61
N ILE A 559 -9.42 -29.49 -17.13
CA ILE A 559 -8.90 -28.28 -16.47
C ILE A 559 -9.64 -28.02 -15.15
N VAL A 560 -10.97 -28.17 -15.11
CA VAL A 560 -11.78 -27.99 -13.90
C VAL A 560 -11.44 -29.05 -12.85
N ARG A 561 -11.17 -30.30 -13.24
CA ARG A 561 -10.72 -31.35 -12.31
C ARG A 561 -9.36 -31.02 -11.72
N GLN A 562 -8.38 -30.60 -12.52
CA GLN A 562 -7.06 -30.18 -12.05
C GLN A 562 -7.15 -28.97 -11.13
N TRP A 563 -8.00 -28.01 -11.46
CA TRP A 563 -8.28 -26.87 -10.59
C TRP A 563 -8.86 -27.28 -9.24
N ASN A 564 -9.87 -28.16 -9.23
CA ASN A 564 -10.50 -28.64 -8.01
C ASN A 564 -9.48 -29.36 -7.11
N GLU A 565 -8.69 -30.26 -7.69
CA GLU A 565 -7.61 -30.95 -6.99
C GLU A 565 -6.59 -29.95 -6.40
N ALA A 566 -6.19 -28.94 -7.17
CA ALA A 566 -5.25 -27.92 -6.73
C ALA A 566 -5.80 -27.06 -5.58
N VAL A 567 -7.05 -26.61 -5.67
CA VAL A 567 -7.71 -25.84 -4.60
C VAL A 567 -7.80 -26.67 -3.33
N VAL A 568 -8.34 -27.88 -3.42
CA VAL A 568 -8.51 -28.76 -2.26
C VAL A 568 -7.17 -29.12 -1.62
N SER A 569 -6.13 -29.37 -2.44
CA SER A 569 -4.79 -29.69 -1.93
C SER A 569 -4.18 -28.52 -1.17
N LEU A 570 -4.24 -27.31 -1.72
CA LEU A 570 -3.73 -26.10 -1.05
C LEU A 570 -4.50 -25.81 0.24
N ASP A 571 -5.83 -25.92 0.22
CA ASP A 571 -6.66 -25.67 1.40
C ASP A 571 -6.43 -26.70 2.51
N ARG A 572 -6.21 -27.99 2.17
CA ARG A 572 -5.80 -29.00 3.13
C ARG A 572 -4.46 -28.68 3.76
N MET A 573 -3.49 -28.17 2.99
CA MET A 573 -2.21 -27.70 3.53
C MET A 573 -2.38 -26.54 4.49
N LEU A 574 -3.32 -25.61 4.24
CA LEU A 574 -3.67 -24.54 5.16
C LEU A 574 -4.32 -25.07 6.44
N TYR A 575 -5.20 -26.05 6.33
CA TYR A 575 -5.82 -26.74 7.47
C TYR A 575 -4.74 -27.41 8.35
N ASP A 576 -3.79 -28.11 7.74
CA ASP A 576 -2.68 -28.75 8.45
C ASP A 576 -1.72 -27.71 9.08
N ASP A 577 -1.51 -26.57 8.43
CA ASP A 577 -0.70 -25.47 9.00
C ASP A 577 -1.40 -24.85 10.21
N ALA A 578 -2.70 -24.60 10.14
CA ALA A 578 -3.50 -24.13 11.27
C ALA A 578 -3.46 -25.10 12.46
N ARG A 579 -3.47 -26.41 12.21
CA ARG A 579 -3.43 -27.45 13.26
C ARG A 579 -2.15 -27.36 14.13
N LYS A 580 -1.04 -26.85 13.59
CA LYS A 580 0.21 -26.68 14.36
C LYS A 580 0.05 -25.76 15.56
N GLU A 581 -0.86 -24.79 15.48
CA GLU A 581 -1.17 -23.88 16.61
C GLU A 581 -1.92 -24.56 17.77
N PHE A 582 -2.38 -25.78 17.57
CA PHE A 582 -3.04 -26.62 18.59
C PHE A 582 -2.16 -27.78 19.05
N SER A 583 -0.87 -27.76 18.69
CA SER A 583 0.12 -28.77 19.07
C SER A 583 0.50 -28.68 20.57
N MET A 584 1.23 -29.68 21.05
CA MET A 584 1.75 -29.69 22.42
C MET A 584 2.67 -28.50 22.72
N ILE A 585 3.40 -28.00 21.72
CA ILE A 585 4.29 -26.84 21.87
C ILE A 585 3.48 -25.58 22.18
N SER A 586 2.32 -25.41 21.57
CA SER A 586 1.45 -24.26 21.79
C SER A 586 0.82 -24.22 23.18
N ARG A 587 0.88 -25.34 23.93
CA ARG A 587 0.36 -25.45 25.30
C ARG A 587 1.38 -25.13 26.38
N ILE A 588 2.64 -24.87 26.01
CA ILE A 588 3.68 -24.44 26.91
C ILE A 588 3.30 -23.07 27.50
N GLY A 589 3.25 -22.93 28.82
CA GLY A 589 2.82 -21.71 29.50
C GLY A 589 1.34 -21.69 29.93
N PHE A 590 0.57 -22.72 29.57
CA PHE A 590 -0.77 -22.91 30.12
C PHE A 590 -0.74 -23.82 31.35
N GLY A 591 -1.67 -23.62 32.28
CA GLY A 591 -1.81 -24.44 33.47
C GLY A 591 -0.55 -24.51 34.33
N VAL A 592 0.12 -23.37 34.61
CA VAL A 592 1.47 -23.27 35.18
C VAL A 592 1.62 -24.02 36.51
N ASP A 593 0.64 -23.92 37.38
CA ASP A 593 0.64 -24.56 38.72
C ASP A 593 -0.16 -25.87 38.76
N GLY A 594 -0.54 -26.41 37.59
CA GLY A 594 -1.45 -27.54 37.48
C GLY A 594 -0.84 -28.81 36.88
N SER A 595 -1.65 -29.88 36.90
CA SER A 595 -1.37 -31.12 36.17
C SER A 595 -1.50 -30.96 34.66
N THR A 596 -1.00 -31.91 33.88
CA THR A 596 -1.15 -31.95 32.42
C THR A 596 -2.63 -31.82 31.99
N ARG A 597 -3.56 -32.41 32.73
CA ARG A 597 -5.00 -32.30 32.45
C ARG A 597 -5.52 -30.88 32.66
N GLN A 598 -5.05 -30.19 33.67
CA GLN A 598 -5.41 -28.80 33.94
C GLN A 598 -4.80 -27.85 32.89
N ARG A 599 -3.57 -28.10 32.45
CA ARG A 599 -2.95 -27.38 31.32
C ARG A 599 -3.76 -27.52 30.04
N ASP A 600 -4.17 -28.73 29.69
CA ASP A 600 -4.93 -28.97 28.46
C ASP A 600 -6.31 -28.32 28.52
N PHE A 601 -6.97 -28.36 29.68
CA PHE A 601 -8.24 -27.67 29.92
C PHE A 601 -8.09 -26.15 29.88
N ASP A 602 -7.04 -25.58 30.50
CA ASP A 602 -6.74 -24.14 30.46
C ASP A 602 -6.51 -23.66 29.02
N PHE A 603 -5.72 -24.42 28.24
CA PHE A 603 -5.53 -24.12 26.83
C PHE A 603 -6.85 -24.11 26.06
N GLU A 604 -7.69 -25.09 26.26
CA GLU A 604 -9.00 -25.20 25.60
C GLU A 604 -9.94 -24.05 26.00
N GLN A 605 -9.96 -23.63 27.27
CA GLN A 605 -10.76 -22.49 27.72
C GLN A 605 -10.31 -21.17 27.11
N VAL A 606 -9.02 -20.98 26.87
CA VAL A 606 -8.46 -19.72 26.35
C VAL A 606 -8.44 -19.70 24.80
N ARG A 607 -8.02 -20.81 24.19
CA ARG A 607 -7.81 -20.90 22.72
C ARG A 607 -9.03 -21.48 21.98
N GLY A 608 -9.88 -22.24 22.69
CA GLY A 608 -10.96 -23.00 22.13
C GLY A 608 -10.52 -24.32 21.49
N GLU A 609 -11.45 -25.01 20.87
CA GLU A 609 -11.22 -26.24 20.11
C GLU A 609 -10.82 -25.91 18.66
N PHE A 610 -9.93 -26.71 18.08
CA PHE A 610 -9.44 -26.53 16.71
C PHE A 610 -10.56 -26.48 15.66
N GLU A 611 -11.50 -27.41 15.74
CA GLU A 611 -12.62 -27.54 14.81
C GLU A 611 -13.60 -26.34 14.89
N ASN A 612 -13.58 -25.62 16.00
CA ASN A 612 -14.41 -24.45 16.24
C ASN A 612 -13.76 -23.12 15.82
N ASP A 613 -12.46 -23.13 15.49
CA ASP A 613 -11.75 -21.93 15.04
C ASP A 613 -12.37 -21.39 13.73
N ALA A 614 -12.55 -20.07 13.67
CA ALA A 614 -13.21 -19.42 12.55
C ALA A 614 -12.46 -19.59 11.22
N PHE A 615 -11.14 -19.60 11.25
CA PHE A 615 -10.33 -19.83 10.04
C PHE A 615 -10.45 -21.28 9.56
N VAL A 616 -10.43 -22.24 10.48
CA VAL A 616 -10.58 -23.66 10.17
C VAL A 616 -11.95 -23.93 9.52
N LYS A 617 -13.04 -23.40 10.11
CA LYS A 617 -14.39 -23.48 9.54
C LYS A 617 -14.45 -22.85 8.15
N MET A 618 -13.82 -21.70 7.97
CA MET A 618 -13.76 -21.03 6.66
C MET A 618 -13.04 -21.90 5.62
N VAL A 619 -11.91 -22.51 5.96
CA VAL A 619 -11.16 -23.40 5.04
C VAL A 619 -11.98 -24.64 4.67
N CYS A 620 -12.61 -25.30 5.65
CA CYS A 620 -13.46 -26.46 5.39
C CYS A 620 -14.63 -26.10 4.46
N LYS A 621 -15.32 -25.00 4.75
CA LYS A 621 -16.40 -24.51 3.89
C LYS A 621 -15.92 -24.17 2.48
N HIS A 622 -14.74 -23.54 2.35
CA HIS A 622 -14.18 -23.22 1.03
C HIS A 622 -13.88 -24.48 0.22
N ILE A 623 -13.39 -25.57 0.84
CA ILE A 623 -13.22 -26.87 0.18
C ILE A 623 -14.55 -27.40 -0.33
N GLU A 624 -15.61 -27.39 0.50
CA GLU A 624 -16.95 -27.83 0.12
C GLU A 624 -17.52 -27.01 -1.03
N ASP A 625 -17.53 -25.69 -0.91
CA ASP A 625 -18.08 -24.76 -1.90
C ASP A 625 -17.34 -24.90 -3.25
N LYS A 626 -16.00 -25.02 -3.25
CA LYS A 626 -15.21 -25.15 -4.48
C LYS A 626 -15.38 -26.53 -5.12
N THR A 627 -15.51 -27.58 -4.31
CA THR A 627 -15.81 -28.93 -4.81
C THR A 627 -17.19 -28.96 -5.47
N ALA A 628 -18.19 -28.35 -4.84
CA ALA A 628 -19.56 -28.27 -5.39
C ALA A 628 -19.58 -27.49 -6.72
N LEU A 629 -18.91 -26.32 -6.76
CA LEU A 629 -18.80 -25.49 -7.97
C LEU A 629 -18.14 -26.26 -9.14
N GLY A 630 -17.05 -26.96 -8.86
CA GLY A 630 -16.38 -27.78 -9.88
C GLY A 630 -17.28 -28.90 -10.42
N ASN A 631 -17.97 -29.62 -9.54
CA ASN A 631 -18.87 -30.69 -9.93
C ASN A 631 -20.09 -30.18 -10.71
N GLU A 632 -20.65 -29.03 -10.33
CA GLU A 632 -21.75 -28.39 -11.07
C GLU A 632 -21.32 -28.05 -12.50
N LEU A 633 -20.16 -27.39 -12.67
CA LEU A 633 -19.68 -27.03 -14.00
C LEU A 633 -19.36 -28.27 -14.85
N ILE A 634 -18.76 -29.30 -14.26
CA ILE A 634 -18.53 -30.58 -14.95
C ILE A 634 -19.85 -31.18 -15.43
N GLY A 635 -20.90 -31.26 -14.57
CA GLY A 635 -22.23 -31.77 -14.95
C GLY A 635 -22.88 -30.98 -16.09
N ARG A 636 -22.73 -29.65 -16.10
CA ARG A 636 -23.23 -28.80 -17.19
C ARG A 636 -22.50 -29.08 -18.51
N LEU A 637 -21.19 -29.30 -18.48
CA LEU A 637 -20.38 -29.64 -19.66
C LEU A 637 -20.68 -31.06 -20.17
N GLU A 638 -20.91 -32.01 -19.29
CA GLU A 638 -21.34 -33.39 -19.63
C GLU A 638 -22.72 -33.39 -20.28
N THR A 639 -23.67 -32.59 -19.77
CA THR A 639 -24.98 -32.38 -20.37
C THR A 639 -24.88 -31.81 -21.79
N LEU A 640 -24.01 -30.77 -21.95
CA LEU A 640 -23.76 -30.22 -23.27
C LEU A 640 -23.22 -31.26 -24.24
N MET A 641 -22.30 -32.13 -23.80
CA MET A 641 -21.72 -33.19 -24.64
C MET A 641 -22.77 -34.24 -25.06
N THR A 642 -23.76 -34.56 -24.21
CA THR A 642 -24.83 -35.52 -24.52
C THR A 642 -25.87 -34.95 -25.48
N SER A 643 -26.03 -33.62 -25.51
CA SER A 643 -26.94 -32.94 -26.44
C SER A 643 -26.32 -32.70 -27.84
N MET A 644 -25.04 -32.95 -28.00
CA MET A 644 -24.35 -32.79 -29.29
C MET A 644 -24.63 -34.00 -30.21
N PRO A 645 -24.87 -33.79 -31.51
CA PRO A 645 -24.94 -34.89 -32.47
C PRO A 645 -23.65 -35.72 -32.42
N GLN A 646 -23.77 -37.03 -32.26
CA GLN A 646 -22.64 -37.95 -32.42
C GLN A 646 -22.23 -37.96 -33.89
N HIS A 647 -21.17 -37.29 -34.23
CA HIS A 647 -20.52 -37.37 -35.55
C HIS A 647 -19.36 -38.37 -35.51
#